data_fa52184fe1737526e2e60b13c5df4008
#
_entry.id   fa52184fe1737526e2e60b13c5df4008
#
_cell.length_a   1.000
_cell.length_b   1.000
_cell.length_c   1.000
_cell.angle_alpha   90.00
_cell.angle_beta   90.00
_cell.angle_gamma   90.00
#
_symmetry.space_group_name_H-M   'P 1'
#
loop_
_entity.id
_entity.type
_entity.pdbx_description
1 polymer ?
#
loop_
_entity_poly.entity_id
_entity_poly.type
_entity_poly.pdbx_seq_one_letter_code
_entity_poly.pdbx_strand_id
1 'polypeptide(L)'
;MSNQHVGRSEGSAQAHSCAHCTLPVPAAEFRAGENEQFCCPGCRAVYASIHACGLEGYYQLREKLAEKDVRVDHVVDETQVRPAQVSGRGFESFDDAVFLTRHTRQTTDGRASAEFRIDGIRCGACVWLLEAMPRIVRGVDAVRVDSARGTVRITWNPAAIALSEVARRFDTLGYQLIAFADPAAVERERAANRAWLVRIGISGAIASNAMAVAFALYGGIFAEMAPTYRVFFQWMSVALAFIALVFPGRIFLANALASIRTRTPHMDLPVAFGLVAAVGAGVVATIRGTGSIYCESASMLIFLLLVGRFVQYGRQRKAREQVELLLAIVPSVARRIGTDGLAREVSIDALQPGDFVEVTAGETCPADGRLRTATAHVDMSHLTGESAPVRVEFGDAVYAGSRFITGPVEVEVIVAGAETRAARLLELVRDASLRRAPVEELANRMAGWFLVGVVASAAVTLLWWWPTLGGEQAIERAIAMLVVTCPCALGLATPLAVVAGLGKGARRGVLVKGGDILERASKPGTLVLDKTGTVTEARSKVIRSDGSPEALALAAALELHSTHPLAFAIARAFEAGAECSDGKAVDVHETPGFGIEGRLCGKFVRVGSMRMMDARNVVVAERFRSTAAKYAAEGLAPVLVAVQGRVEAIIGIGDPIRSDAAETVALLKSRGWHVMLASGDDAVVAAGVGRAIGLAGGDIAGGLSPEEKLEFVRRADLARPVVMVGDGVNDLAALAAADVGVAVRNGAQASHHVADVCLAASGMRPLARFLEGARTSMRAIKINLVVSVAYNALGGVLAFAGLVNPLVAAILMPLSGLTVLVLALQLPSFELPTRAEGNR
;
A
#
# COMPACT_ATOMS: atom_id res chain seq x y z
N MET A 1 60.45 9.95 -23.48
CA MET A 1 60.78 11.31 -22.97
C MET A 1 59.53 11.94 -22.44
N SER A 2 59.59 12.30 -21.16
CA SER A 2 58.72 13.12 -20.30
C SER A 2 57.20 12.81 -20.28
N ASN A 3 56.87 11.99 -19.29
CA ASN A 3 55.60 11.97 -18.57
C ASN A 3 55.45 13.26 -17.77
N GLN A 4 54.35 13.99 -17.96
CA GLN A 4 53.90 14.99 -16.99
C GLN A 4 52.80 14.37 -16.11
N HIS A 5 53.15 14.10 -14.86
CA HIS A 5 52.24 13.84 -13.76
C HIS A 5 51.44 15.11 -13.47
N VAL A 6 50.10 15.06 -13.62
CA VAL A 6 49.17 16.01 -13.02
C VAL A 6 48.90 15.52 -11.61
N GLY A 7 49.47 16.24 -10.63
CA GLY A 7 49.25 15.98 -9.21
C GLY A 7 47.79 16.26 -8.82
N ARG A 8 47.10 15.24 -8.36
CA ARG A 8 45.86 15.38 -7.54
C ARG A 8 46.29 15.81 -6.16
N SER A 9 45.97 17.05 -5.77
CA SER A 9 46.01 17.52 -4.41
C SER A 9 44.87 16.86 -3.62
N GLU A 10 45.17 15.81 -2.90
CA GLU A 10 44.31 15.30 -1.82
C GLU A 10 44.38 16.26 -0.63
N GLY A 11 43.46 17.23 -0.62
CA GLY A 11 43.09 17.94 0.58
C GLY A 11 42.07 17.10 1.34
N SER A 12 42.49 16.39 2.38
CA SER A 12 41.59 15.76 3.36
C SER A 12 40.78 16.84 4.05
N ALA A 13 39.60 17.17 3.52
CA ALA A 13 38.62 17.94 4.25
C ALA A 13 38.18 17.09 5.45
N GLN A 14 38.58 17.48 6.66
CA GLN A 14 38.05 16.93 7.89
C GLN A 14 36.52 17.11 7.85
N ALA A 15 35.78 16.02 7.72
CA ALA A 15 34.32 16.03 7.74
C ALA A 15 33.87 16.41 9.14
N HIS A 16 33.44 17.65 9.34
CA HIS A 16 32.85 18.11 10.59
C HIS A 16 31.49 17.46 10.78
N SER A 17 31.24 16.88 11.98
CA SER A 17 29.94 16.32 12.33
C SER A 17 29.04 17.36 12.98
N CYS A 18 27.74 17.29 12.75
CA CYS A 18 26.75 18.17 13.33
C CYS A 18 26.66 18.00 14.85
N ALA A 19 26.78 19.07 15.62
CA ALA A 19 26.73 19.04 17.07
C ALA A 19 25.39 18.50 17.62
N HIS A 20 24.29 18.67 16.85
CA HIS A 20 22.98 18.14 17.26
C HIS A 20 22.73 16.71 16.80
N CYS A 21 22.93 16.35 15.54
CA CYS A 21 22.48 15.04 14.98
C CYS A 21 23.60 14.11 14.53
N THR A 22 24.87 14.55 14.66
CA THR A 22 26.10 13.81 14.27
C THR A 22 26.28 13.52 12.78
N LEU A 23 25.33 13.93 11.91
CA LEU A 23 25.46 13.81 10.46
C LEU A 23 26.59 14.72 9.93
N PRO A 24 27.20 14.38 8.77
CA PRO A 24 28.19 15.25 8.15
C PRO A 24 27.61 16.64 7.84
N VAL A 25 28.39 17.68 8.10
CA VAL A 25 27.99 19.07 7.80
C VAL A 25 28.28 19.36 6.33
N PRO A 26 27.26 19.76 5.53
CA PRO A 26 27.47 20.17 4.14
C PRO A 26 28.39 21.40 4.05
N ALA A 27 29.23 21.47 3.01
CA ALA A 27 30.15 22.59 2.82
C ALA A 27 29.46 23.98 2.77
N ALA A 28 28.19 24.02 2.30
CA ALA A 28 27.38 25.25 2.25
C ALA A 28 26.91 25.73 3.62
N GLU A 29 26.83 24.85 4.63
CA GLU A 29 26.37 25.16 5.99
C GLU A 29 27.53 25.32 6.97
N PHE A 30 28.76 25.03 6.54
CA PHE A 30 29.96 25.17 7.37
C PHE A 30 30.27 26.64 7.64
N ARG A 31 30.44 27.00 8.93
CA ARG A 31 30.78 28.38 9.39
C ARG A 31 32.14 28.38 10.04
N ALA A 32 33.09 28.96 9.33
CA ALA A 32 34.45 29.10 9.86
C ALA A 32 34.48 30.00 11.13
N GLY A 33 35.06 29.49 12.23
CA GLY A 33 35.18 30.20 13.49
C GLY A 33 34.11 29.90 14.53
N GLU A 34 33.08 29.07 14.20
CA GLU A 34 32.15 28.52 15.18
C GLU A 34 32.68 27.17 15.68
N ASN A 35 32.73 26.95 17.00
CA ASN A 35 33.16 25.69 17.60
C ASN A 35 32.18 24.55 17.35
N GLU A 36 30.89 24.89 17.18
CA GLU A 36 29.82 23.95 16.96
C GLU A 36 29.28 24.12 15.54
N GLN A 37 29.33 23.02 14.77
CA GLN A 37 28.89 23.03 13.40
C GLN A 37 27.53 22.30 13.29
N PHE A 38 26.67 22.72 12.37
CA PHE A 38 25.32 22.16 12.19
C PHE A 38 25.06 21.82 10.72
N CYS A 39 24.46 20.66 10.47
CA CYS A 39 24.15 20.21 9.12
C CYS A 39 23.00 20.98 8.44
N CYS A 40 22.20 21.73 9.22
CA CYS A 40 21.09 22.56 8.73
C CYS A 40 20.68 23.59 9.79
N PRO A 41 19.94 24.65 9.38
CA PRO A 41 19.40 25.65 10.33
C PRO A 41 18.49 25.05 11.41
N GLY A 42 17.74 23.98 11.09
CA GLY A 42 16.89 23.29 12.05
C GLY A 42 17.66 22.65 13.20
N CYS A 43 18.78 21.96 12.90
CA CYS A 43 19.63 21.39 13.95
C CYS A 43 20.23 22.47 14.87
N ARG A 44 20.56 23.64 14.32
CA ARG A 44 21.02 24.79 15.09
C ARG A 44 19.94 25.31 16.03
N ALA A 45 18.70 25.46 15.56
CA ALA A 45 17.58 25.92 16.36
C ALA A 45 17.25 24.94 17.50
N VAL A 46 17.21 23.63 17.21
CA VAL A 46 16.96 22.58 18.21
C VAL A 46 18.07 22.55 19.27
N TYR A 47 19.32 22.66 18.85
CA TYR A 47 20.47 22.72 19.76
C TYR A 47 20.36 23.93 20.71
N ALA A 48 20.10 25.10 20.17
CA ALA A 48 19.90 26.31 20.95
C ALA A 48 18.72 26.19 21.92
N SER A 49 17.62 25.60 21.51
CA SER A 49 16.43 25.36 22.35
C SER A 49 16.71 24.42 23.51
N ILE A 50 17.45 23.33 23.28
CA ILE A 50 17.84 22.37 24.33
C ILE A 50 18.72 23.07 25.39
N HIS A 51 19.69 23.87 24.95
CA HIS A 51 20.54 24.65 25.86
C HIS A 51 19.76 25.72 26.61
N ALA A 52 18.90 26.47 25.93
CA ALA A 52 18.06 27.50 26.56
C ALA A 52 17.10 26.92 27.62
N CYS A 53 16.71 25.66 27.49
CA CYS A 53 15.87 24.94 28.45
C CYS A 53 16.67 24.25 29.59
N GLY A 54 17.98 24.34 29.60
CA GLY A 54 18.83 23.67 30.62
C GLY A 54 18.83 22.12 30.52
N LEU A 55 18.63 21.58 29.33
CA LEU A 55 18.53 20.13 29.07
C LEU A 55 19.80 19.55 28.44
N GLU A 56 20.95 20.09 28.73
CA GLU A 56 22.27 19.69 28.22
C GLU A 56 22.60 18.22 28.51
N GLY A 57 21.99 17.64 29.56
CA GLY A 57 22.06 16.21 29.86
C GLY A 57 21.62 15.31 28.69
N TYR A 58 20.87 15.84 27.72
CA TYR A 58 20.53 15.14 26.48
C TYR A 58 21.79 14.71 25.72
N TYR A 59 22.74 15.60 25.52
CA TYR A 59 23.97 15.30 24.77
C TYR A 59 24.88 14.34 25.51
N GLN A 60 25.00 14.48 26.83
CA GLN A 60 25.77 13.56 27.70
C GLN A 60 25.18 12.14 27.68
N LEU A 61 23.84 12.02 27.73
CA LEU A 61 23.16 10.75 27.68
C LEU A 61 23.31 10.09 26.30
N ARG A 62 23.23 10.88 25.23
CA ARG A 62 23.42 10.41 23.86
C ARG A 62 24.82 9.83 23.65
N GLU A 63 25.86 10.49 24.11
CA GLU A 63 27.25 10.01 24.04
C GLU A 63 27.43 8.69 24.80
N LYS A 64 26.96 8.60 26.03
CA LYS A 64 26.99 7.37 26.81
C LYS A 64 26.24 6.18 26.19
N LEU A 65 25.16 6.46 25.46
CA LEU A 65 24.38 5.44 24.76
C LEU A 65 25.08 5.02 23.46
N ALA A 66 25.74 5.93 22.76
CA ALA A 66 26.53 5.64 21.57
C ALA A 66 27.77 4.75 21.91
N GLU A 67 28.43 4.99 23.05
CA GLU A 67 29.56 4.16 23.53
C GLU A 67 29.15 2.70 23.89
N LYS A 68 27.90 2.48 24.27
CA LYS A 68 27.38 1.16 24.66
C LYS A 68 26.80 0.33 23.52
N ASP A 69 26.90 0.79 22.28
CA ASP A 69 26.36 0.12 21.08
C ASP A 69 24.89 -0.34 21.20
N VAL A 70 24.11 0.35 22.04
CA VAL A 70 22.66 0.13 22.17
C VAL A 70 21.96 0.86 21.02
N ARG A 71 22.18 0.33 19.82
CA ARG A 71 21.30 0.65 18.67
C ARG A 71 19.96 -0.02 18.97
N VAL A 72 18.92 0.80 19.02
CA VAL A 72 17.56 0.27 18.92
C VAL A 72 17.44 -0.27 17.50
N ASP A 73 17.55 -1.60 17.36
CA ASP A 73 17.44 -2.32 16.08
C ASP A 73 16.02 -2.14 15.50
N HIS A 74 15.79 -1.00 14.93
CA HIS A 74 14.82 -0.84 13.85
C HIS A 74 15.66 -0.50 12.61
N VAL A 75 15.73 -1.45 11.70
CA VAL A 75 16.22 -1.26 10.33
C VAL A 75 15.36 -0.18 9.67
N VAL A 76 15.72 1.06 9.92
CA VAL A 76 15.26 2.22 9.18
C VAL A 76 16.35 2.47 8.15
N ASP A 77 15.99 2.35 6.89
CA ASP A 77 16.82 2.69 5.75
C ASP A 77 17.47 4.07 6.01
N GLU A 78 18.79 4.11 6.15
CA GLU A 78 19.56 5.32 6.50
C GLU A 78 19.35 6.48 5.52
N THR A 79 18.80 6.20 4.32
CA THR A 79 18.50 7.18 3.27
C THR A 79 17.20 7.95 3.51
N GLN A 80 16.32 7.53 4.44
CA GLN A 80 15.01 8.16 4.70
C GLN A 80 14.90 8.92 6.03
N VAL A 81 15.94 8.96 6.84
CA VAL A 81 15.85 9.54 8.18
C VAL A 81 16.13 11.04 8.14
N ARG A 82 15.08 11.85 8.21
CA ARG A 82 15.21 13.32 8.34
C ARG A 82 15.69 13.69 9.75
N PRO A 83 16.59 14.66 9.88
CA PRO A 83 16.90 15.27 11.17
C PRO A 83 15.64 15.95 11.74
N ALA A 84 15.55 16.04 13.07
CA ALA A 84 14.52 16.79 13.76
C ALA A 84 14.56 18.25 13.25
N GLN A 85 13.44 18.72 12.68
CA GLN A 85 13.33 20.06 12.09
C GLN A 85 12.17 20.79 12.74
N VAL A 86 12.40 22.05 13.10
CA VAL A 86 11.33 22.95 13.53
C VAL A 86 10.46 23.28 12.31
N SER A 87 9.17 22.99 12.39
CA SER A 87 8.23 23.21 11.28
C SER A 87 7.78 24.67 11.17
N GLY A 88 7.83 25.40 12.27
CA GLY A 88 7.32 26.77 12.39
C GLY A 88 5.79 26.88 12.28
N ARG A 89 5.06 25.78 12.45
CA ARG A 89 3.59 25.74 12.40
C ARG A 89 2.97 26.39 13.63
N GLY A 90 1.79 27.01 13.45
CA GLY A 90 1.02 27.64 14.53
C GLY A 90 0.31 26.63 15.45
N PHE A 91 -0.07 25.44 14.93
CA PHE A 91 -0.87 24.40 15.60
C PHE A 91 -2.22 24.88 16.13
N GLU A 92 -2.76 26.00 15.61
CA GLU A 92 -4.02 26.59 16.07
C GLU A 92 -5.22 25.63 15.90
N SER A 93 -5.15 24.75 14.90
CA SER A 93 -6.16 23.71 14.67
C SER A 93 -6.31 22.71 15.82
N PHE A 94 -5.30 22.58 16.69
CA PHE A 94 -5.35 21.68 17.85
C PHE A 94 -6.25 22.21 18.97
N ASP A 95 -6.58 23.50 18.95
CA ASP A 95 -7.48 24.14 19.90
C ASP A 95 -8.92 24.21 19.40
N ASP A 96 -9.20 23.73 18.16
CA ASP A 96 -10.56 23.65 17.62
C ASP A 96 -11.41 22.70 18.47
N ALA A 97 -12.64 23.12 18.78
CA ALA A 97 -13.58 22.35 19.59
C ALA A 97 -13.89 20.96 19.00
N VAL A 98 -13.95 20.85 17.66
CA VAL A 98 -14.15 19.58 16.96
C VAL A 98 -12.92 18.68 17.13
N PHE A 99 -11.73 19.24 16.99
CA PHE A 99 -10.47 18.53 17.18
C PHE A 99 -10.34 18.04 18.64
N LEU A 100 -10.56 18.93 19.60
CA LEU A 100 -10.49 18.58 21.03
C LEU A 100 -11.49 17.47 21.40
N THR A 101 -12.73 17.57 20.93
CA THR A 101 -13.75 16.55 21.21
C THR A 101 -13.36 15.19 20.65
N ARG A 102 -12.73 15.14 19.47
CA ARG A 102 -12.36 13.91 18.77
C ARG A 102 -11.07 13.28 19.29
N HIS A 103 -10.08 14.09 19.66
CA HIS A 103 -8.70 13.66 19.95
C HIS A 103 -8.30 13.74 21.41
N THR A 104 -9.09 14.40 22.30
CA THR A 104 -8.76 14.53 23.69
C THR A 104 -9.74 13.79 24.59
N ARG A 105 -9.26 13.37 25.75
CA ARG A 105 -10.07 12.80 26.83
C ARG A 105 -9.90 13.64 28.07
N GLN A 106 -11.00 14.01 28.64
CA GLN A 106 -10.99 14.61 29.97
C GLN A 106 -10.90 13.51 31.03
N THR A 107 -10.00 13.67 31.97
CA THR A 107 -9.85 12.83 33.15
C THR A 107 -10.76 13.37 34.24
N THR A 108 -11.16 12.53 35.19
CA THR A 108 -12.03 12.89 36.33
C THR A 108 -11.53 14.10 37.14
N ASP A 109 -10.23 14.41 37.05
CA ASP A 109 -9.56 15.52 37.75
C ASP A 109 -9.51 16.84 36.96
N GLY A 110 -10.30 16.98 35.88
CA GLY A 110 -10.33 18.17 35.03
C GLY A 110 -9.12 18.35 34.11
N ARG A 111 -8.25 17.33 34.01
CA ARG A 111 -7.10 17.28 33.09
C ARG A 111 -7.52 16.71 31.75
N ALA A 112 -6.84 17.12 30.70
CA ALA A 112 -6.99 16.56 29.38
C ALA A 112 -5.81 15.65 29.04
N SER A 113 -6.07 14.57 28.30
CA SER A 113 -5.04 13.67 27.79
C SER A 113 -5.30 13.37 26.32
N ALA A 114 -4.24 13.46 25.50
CA ALA A 114 -4.27 13.11 24.08
C ALA A 114 -3.05 12.28 23.70
N GLU A 115 -3.19 11.56 22.62
CA GLU A 115 -2.10 10.77 22.07
C GLU A 115 -1.86 11.16 20.62
N PHE A 116 -0.57 11.31 20.30
CA PHE A 116 -0.09 11.73 18.99
C PHE A 116 0.95 10.75 18.47
N ARG A 117 1.02 10.63 17.17
CA ARG A 117 2.21 10.07 16.52
C ARG A 117 3.30 11.12 16.52
N ILE A 118 4.53 10.70 16.72
CA ILE A 118 5.69 11.56 16.75
C ILE A 118 6.80 10.93 15.91
N ASP A 119 7.32 11.68 14.96
CA ASP A 119 8.41 11.25 14.10
C ASP A 119 9.75 11.76 14.63
N GLY A 120 10.86 11.07 14.30
CA GLY A 120 12.21 11.51 14.64
C GLY A 120 12.80 10.98 15.96
N ILE A 121 12.11 10.10 16.68
CA ILE A 121 12.68 9.43 17.87
C ILE A 121 13.68 8.38 17.41
N ARG A 122 14.97 8.59 17.76
CA ARG A 122 16.07 7.72 17.30
C ARG A 122 16.78 6.97 18.43
N CYS A 123 16.73 7.48 19.63
CA CYS A 123 17.51 6.93 20.76
C CYS A 123 16.83 7.20 22.10
N GLY A 124 17.30 6.54 23.15
CA GLY A 124 16.78 6.75 24.50
C GLY A 124 16.95 8.16 25.02
N ALA A 125 17.90 8.94 24.50
CA ALA A 125 18.03 10.34 24.83
C ALA A 125 16.87 11.19 24.30
N CYS A 126 16.35 10.88 23.10
CA CYS A 126 15.15 11.55 22.56
C CYS A 126 13.92 11.30 23.45
N VAL A 127 13.76 10.05 23.91
CA VAL A 127 12.69 9.68 24.84
C VAL A 127 12.79 10.47 26.14
N TRP A 128 14.00 10.51 26.74
CA TRP A 128 14.26 11.24 27.96
C TRP A 128 13.97 12.74 27.82
N LEU A 129 14.37 13.35 26.68
CA LEU A 129 14.12 14.77 26.41
C LEU A 129 12.62 15.08 26.37
N LEU A 130 11.85 14.25 25.66
CA LEU A 130 10.40 14.44 25.53
C LEU A 130 9.66 14.16 26.85
N GLU A 131 10.08 13.19 27.63
CA GLU A 131 9.49 12.90 28.92
C GLU A 131 9.88 13.94 30.01
N ALA A 132 10.92 14.76 29.74
CA ALA A 132 11.28 15.88 30.59
C ALA A 132 10.41 17.14 30.36
N MET A 133 9.55 17.19 29.35
CA MET A 133 8.67 18.32 29.01
C MET A 133 7.84 18.87 30.18
N PRO A 134 7.29 18.05 31.11
CA PRO A 134 6.58 18.58 32.29
C PRO A 134 7.42 19.51 33.18
N ARG A 135 8.74 19.38 33.12
CA ARG A 135 9.67 20.26 33.88
C ARG A 135 9.88 21.59 33.19
N ILE A 136 9.64 21.68 31.88
CA ILE A 136 9.92 22.82 31.03
C ILE A 136 8.66 23.64 30.79
N VAL A 137 7.53 22.96 30.58
CA VAL A 137 6.26 23.57 30.16
C VAL A 137 5.26 23.51 31.30
N ARG A 138 5.01 24.68 31.90
CA ARG A 138 4.00 24.79 32.96
C ARG A 138 2.61 24.45 32.40
N GLY A 139 1.89 23.58 33.10
CA GLY A 139 0.56 23.14 32.68
C GLY A 139 0.59 21.78 31.95
N VAL A 140 1.73 21.24 31.60
CA VAL A 140 1.89 19.84 31.17
C VAL A 140 2.25 19.00 32.40
N ASP A 141 1.41 18.00 32.69
CA ASP A 141 1.56 17.17 33.90
C ASP A 141 2.39 15.92 33.64
N ALA A 142 2.20 15.29 32.49
CA ALA A 142 2.93 14.09 32.12
C ALA A 142 3.08 13.95 30.61
N VAL A 143 4.23 13.47 30.20
CA VAL A 143 4.54 13.03 28.82
C VAL A 143 5.09 11.63 28.89
N ARG A 144 4.54 10.70 28.12
CA ARG A 144 5.02 9.33 28.00
C ARG A 144 5.25 8.99 26.54
N VAL A 145 6.44 8.54 26.22
CA VAL A 145 6.85 8.21 24.86
C VAL A 145 6.94 6.69 24.71
N ASP A 146 6.27 6.17 23.71
CA ASP A 146 6.41 4.78 23.25
C ASP A 146 7.30 4.80 21.99
N SER A 147 8.60 4.61 22.19
CA SER A 147 9.58 4.62 21.08
C SER A 147 9.39 3.47 20.09
N ALA A 148 8.83 2.33 20.53
CA ALA A 148 8.56 1.18 19.66
C ALA A 148 7.42 1.45 18.67
N ARG A 149 6.53 2.37 19.01
CA ARG A 149 5.36 2.73 18.20
C ARG A 149 5.44 4.11 17.57
N GLY A 150 6.45 4.91 17.94
CA GLY A 150 6.54 6.29 17.52
C GLY A 150 5.36 7.13 18.02
N THR A 151 4.89 6.90 19.25
CA THR A 151 3.75 7.63 19.82
C THR A 151 4.11 8.33 21.11
N VAL A 152 3.45 9.46 21.36
CA VAL A 152 3.57 10.22 22.60
C VAL A 152 2.19 10.47 23.19
N ARG A 153 2.03 10.19 24.47
CA ARG A 153 0.84 10.55 25.24
C ARG A 153 1.16 11.74 26.12
N ILE A 154 0.36 12.77 25.99
CA ILE A 154 0.51 14.04 26.71
C ILE A 154 -0.71 14.20 27.63
N THR A 155 -0.47 14.54 28.89
CA THR A 155 -1.50 14.91 29.85
C THR A 155 -1.21 16.33 30.32
N TRP A 156 -2.22 17.21 30.21
CA TRP A 156 -2.05 18.63 30.55
C TRP A 156 -3.31 19.19 31.21
N ASN A 157 -3.17 20.37 31.81
CA ASN A 157 -4.28 21.14 32.35
C ASN A 157 -4.77 22.16 31.29
N PRO A 158 -5.96 21.95 30.66
CA PRO A 158 -6.44 22.84 29.60
C PRO A 158 -6.77 24.25 30.09
N ALA A 159 -6.97 24.46 31.40
CA ALA A 159 -7.12 25.80 31.98
C ALA A 159 -5.79 26.56 32.10
N ALA A 160 -4.65 25.84 32.10
CA ALA A 160 -3.32 26.44 32.27
C ALA A 160 -2.60 26.64 30.95
N ILE A 161 -2.80 25.78 29.96
CA ILE A 161 -2.11 25.84 28.67
C ILE A 161 -2.99 25.21 27.55
N ALA A 162 -3.02 25.87 26.39
CA ALA A 162 -3.68 25.39 25.20
C ALA A 162 -2.88 24.24 24.52
N LEU A 163 -3.57 23.31 23.85
CA LEU A 163 -2.91 22.17 23.20
C LEU A 163 -1.99 22.63 22.05
N SER A 164 -2.37 23.72 21.35
CA SER A 164 -1.53 24.36 20.33
C SER A 164 -0.17 24.82 20.86
N GLU A 165 -0.16 25.38 22.07
CA GLU A 165 1.09 25.84 22.71
C GLU A 165 1.96 24.65 23.13
N VAL A 166 1.34 23.56 23.65
CA VAL A 166 2.06 22.31 23.92
C VAL A 166 2.69 21.78 22.63
N ALA A 167 1.93 21.72 21.53
CA ALA A 167 2.42 21.24 20.25
C ALA A 167 3.57 22.11 19.71
N ARG A 168 3.48 23.44 19.82
CA ARG A 168 4.57 24.37 19.47
C ARG A 168 5.84 24.09 20.26
N ARG A 169 5.74 23.76 21.54
CA ARG A 169 6.93 23.40 22.36
C ARG A 169 7.59 22.11 21.90
N PHE A 170 6.80 21.10 21.50
CA PHE A 170 7.34 19.90 20.90
C PHE A 170 8.01 20.19 19.55
N ASP A 171 7.41 21.01 18.73
CA ASP A 171 7.97 21.43 17.43
C ASP A 171 9.28 22.21 17.57
N THR A 172 9.42 23.10 18.57
CA THR A 172 10.68 23.82 18.82
C THR A 172 11.83 22.89 19.20
N LEU A 173 11.54 21.71 19.75
CA LEU A 173 12.51 20.65 19.97
C LEU A 173 12.73 19.76 18.74
N GLY A 174 12.06 20.06 17.63
CA GLY A 174 12.17 19.34 16.37
C GLY A 174 11.29 18.09 16.27
N TYR A 175 10.27 17.95 17.12
CA TYR A 175 9.37 16.82 17.16
C TYR A 175 7.94 17.24 16.86
N GLN A 176 7.43 16.90 15.68
CA GLN A 176 6.06 17.23 15.28
C GLN A 176 5.04 16.27 15.87
N LEU A 177 3.97 16.82 16.44
CA LEU A 177 2.82 16.05 16.89
C LEU A 177 1.83 15.86 15.73
N ILE A 178 1.53 14.58 15.40
CA ILE A 178 0.61 14.22 14.34
C ILE A 178 -0.59 13.49 14.95
N ALA A 179 -1.80 14.01 14.72
CA ALA A 179 -3.01 13.41 15.23
C ALA A 179 -3.36 12.08 14.53
N PHE A 180 -3.95 11.13 15.26
CA PHE A 180 -4.46 9.89 14.69
C PHE A 180 -5.83 10.11 14.05
N ALA A 181 -6.10 9.44 12.93
CA ALA A 181 -7.40 9.48 12.27
C ALA A 181 -8.54 8.91 13.13
N ASP A 182 -8.27 7.85 13.94
CA ASP A 182 -9.23 7.25 14.90
C ASP A 182 -8.54 6.89 16.23
N PRO A 183 -8.56 7.78 17.21
CA PRO A 183 -7.99 7.52 18.54
C PRO A 183 -8.65 6.36 19.29
N ALA A 184 -9.95 6.12 19.06
CA ALA A 184 -10.69 5.04 19.71
C ALA A 184 -10.25 3.65 19.21
N ALA A 185 -9.82 3.54 17.96
CA ALA A 185 -9.25 2.30 17.43
C ALA A 185 -7.93 1.94 18.10
N VAL A 186 -7.05 2.92 18.30
CA VAL A 186 -5.74 2.74 18.98
C VAL A 186 -5.93 2.23 20.41
N GLU A 187 -6.93 2.74 21.11
CA GLU A 187 -7.15 2.33 22.50
C GLU A 187 -7.83 0.97 22.63
N ARG A 188 -8.78 0.66 21.75
CA ARG A 188 -9.35 -0.71 21.66
C ARG A 188 -8.23 -1.74 21.45
N GLU A 189 -7.29 -1.40 20.63
CA GLU A 189 -6.13 -2.23 20.35
C GLU A 189 -5.20 -2.40 21.56
N ARG A 190 -4.93 -1.32 22.30
CA ARG A 190 -4.16 -1.37 23.54
C ARG A 190 -4.82 -2.24 24.59
N ALA A 191 -6.12 -2.08 24.75
CA ALA A 191 -6.89 -2.90 25.68
C ALA A 191 -6.82 -4.40 25.32
N ALA A 192 -6.94 -4.73 24.02
CA ALA A 192 -6.78 -6.09 23.54
C ALA A 192 -5.36 -6.64 23.82
N ASN A 193 -4.33 -5.85 23.54
CA ASN A 193 -2.93 -6.26 23.75
C ASN A 193 -2.63 -6.48 25.25
N ARG A 194 -3.10 -5.56 26.10
CA ARG A 194 -2.98 -5.72 27.56
C ARG A 194 -3.70 -6.97 28.06
N ALA A 195 -4.88 -7.27 27.55
CA ALA A 195 -5.61 -8.49 27.89
C ALA A 195 -4.85 -9.76 27.52
N TRP A 196 -4.17 -9.77 26.35
CA TRP A 196 -3.29 -10.86 25.95
C TRP A 196 -2.11 -11.04 26.90
N LEU A 197 -1.38 -9.96 27.23
CA LEU A 197 -0.22 -10.00 28.14
C LEU A 197 -0.60 -10.48 29.55
N VAL A 198 -1.75 -10.01 30.06
CA VAL A 198 -2.26 -10.46 31.37
C VAL A 198 -2.57 -11.97 31.35
N ARG A 199 -3.23 -12.46 30.29
CA ARG A 199 -3.50 -13.90 30.14
C ARG A 199 -2.24 -14.75 30.10
N ILE A 200 -1.24 -14.30 29.33
CA ILE A 200 0.06 -14.97 29.22
C ILE A 200 0.77 -14.97 30.59
N GLY A 201 0.79 -13.83 31.28
CA GLY A 201 1.41 -13.72 32.60
C GLY A 201 0.77 -14.66 33.63
N ILE A 202 -0.58 -14.70 33.68
CA ILE A 202 -1.30 -15.63 34.58
C ILE A 202 -1.03 -17.07 34.19
N SER A 203 -1.08 -17.40 32.88
CA SER A 203 -0.79 -18.76 32.41
C SER A 203 0.64 -19.19 32.69
N GLY A 204 1.61 -18.29 32.52
CA GLY A 204 3.01 -18.56 32.85
C GLY A 204 3.26 -18.81 34.34
N ALA A 205 2.61 -17.99 35.19
CA ALA A 205 2.69 -18.23 36.66
C ALA A 205 2.10 -19.59 37.05
N ILE A 206 0.94 -19.96 36.48
CA ILE A 206 0.34 -21.27 36.75
C ILE A 206 1.22 -22.39 36.23
N ALA A 207 1.75 -22.29 35.02
CA ALA A 207 2.62 -23.30 34.41
C ALA A 207 3.93 -23.49 35.22
N SER A 208 4.52 -22.40 35.69
CA SER A 208 5.73 -22.46 36.54
C SER A 208 5.46 -23.14 37.88
N ASN A 209 4.33 -22.85 38.53
CA ASN A 209 3.95 -23.52 39.78
C ASN A 209 3.61 -24.99 39.51
N ALA A 210 2.91 -25.31 38.42
CA ALA A 210 2.61 -26.69 38.05
C ALA A 210 3.90 -27.51 37.81
N MET A 211 4.92 -26.88 37.18
CA MET A 211 6.23 -27.50 36.99
C MET A 211 6.97 -27.71 38.29
N ALA A 212 6.89 -26.77 39.24
CA ALA A 212 7.50 -26.95 40.60
C ALA A 212 6.85 -28.12 41.35
N VAL A 213 5.52 -28.24 41.26
CA VAL A 213 4.76 -29.37 41.84
C VAL A 213 5.16 -30.69 41.18
N ALA A 214 5.31 -30.72 39.85
CA ALA A 214 5.75 -31.87 39.10
C ALA A 214 7.17 -32.28 39.49
N PHE A 215 8.09 -31.32 39.66
CA PHE A 215 9.45 -31.58 40.11
C PHE A 215 9.50 -32.22 41.53
N ALA A 216 8.62 -31.74 42.43
CA ALA A 216 8.49 -32.37 43.75
C ALA A 216 7.96 -33.82 43.66
N LEU A 217 6.97 -34.08 42.79
CA LEU A 217 6.42 -35.42 42.56
C LEU A 217 7.47 -36.35 41.93
N TYR A 218 8.26 -35.91 40.95
CA TYR A 218 9.31 -36.69 40.32
C TYR A 218 10.49 -36.92 41.26
N GLY A 219 10.88 -35.89 42.04
CA GLY A 219 11.91 -36.02 43.08
C GLY A 219 11.52 -37.01 44.18
N GLY A 220 10.25 -37.08 44.55
CA GLY A 220 9.72 -38.01 45.53
C GLY A 220 9.75 -39.50 45.10
N ILE A 221 9.96 -39.80 43.82
CA ILE A 221 10.18 -41.15 43.29
C ILE A 221 11.57 -41.69 43.76
N PHE A 222 12.55 -40.80 43.89
CA PHE A 222 13.92 -41.14 44.34
C PHE A 222 14.09 -41.10 45.84
N ALA A 223 13.23 -40.43 46.61
CA ALA A 223 13.38 -40.16 48.03
C ALA A 223 12.24 -40.71 48.92
N GLU A 224 11.46 -41.71 48.49
CA GLU A 224 10.34 -42.36 49.23
C GLU A 224 9.38 -41.32 49.84
N MET A 225 8.70 -40.51 49.05
CA MET A 225 7.71 -39.56 49.53
C MET A 225 6.53 -40.29 50.21
N ALA A 226 6.14 -39.83 51.42
CA ALA A 226 4.98 -40.38 52.07
C ALA A 226 3.69 -40.27 51.23
N PRO A 227 2.84 -41.32 51.21
CA PRO A 227 1.67 -41.38 50.31
C PRO A 227 0.74 -40.16 50.42
N THR A 228 0.60 -39.59 51.61
CA THR A 228 -0.23 -38.42 51.90
C THR A 228 0.24 -37.17 51.11
N TYR A 229 1.54 -36.89 51.07
CA TYR A 229 2.09 -35.76 50.33
C TYR A 229 1.99 -35.98 48.81
N ARG A 230 2.17 -37.24 48.38
CA ARG A 230 2.02 -37.59 46.95
C ARG A 230 0.57 -37.27 46.46
N VAL A 231 -0.42 -37.71 47.20
CA VAL A 231 -1.85 -37.44 46.89
C VAL A 231 -2.15 -35.92 46.91
N PHE A 232 -1.61 -35.22 47.92
CA PHE A 232 -1.74 -33.76 47.99
C PHE A 232 -1.16 -33.06 46.75
N PHE A 233 0.07 -33.35 46.36
CA PHE A 233 0.69 -32.75 45.18
C PHE A 233 -0.01 -33.15 43.88
N GLN A 234 -0.55 -34.36 43.79
CA GLN A 234 -1.35 -34.78 42.64
C GLN A 234 -2.60 -33.93 42.46
N TRP A 235 -3.40 -33.76 43.53
CA TRP A 235 -4.59 -32.90 43.50
C TRP A 235 -4.25 -31.44 43.27
N MET A 236 -3.14 -30.95 43.78
CA MET A 236 -2.67 -29.59 43.52
C MET A 236 -2.29 -29.40 42.03
N SER A 237 -1.66 -30.38 41.40
CA SER A 237 -1.37 -30.36 39.95
C SER A 237 -2.66 -30.34 39.14
N VAL A 238 -3.65 -31.16 39.49
CA VAL A 238 -4.98 -31.16 38.83
C VAL A 238 -5.66 -29.80 38.99
N ALA A 239 -5.64 -29.23 40.19
CA ALA A 239 -6.26 -27.92 40.46
C ALA A 239 -5.62 -26.80 39.62
N LEU A 240 -4.30 -26.77 39.55
CA LEU A 240 -3.56 -25.79 38.72
C LEU A 240 -3.89 -25.96 37.24
N ALA A 241 -3.94 -27.18 36.70
CA ALA A 241 -4.30 -27.44 35.32
C ALA A 241 -5.77 -27.05 35.03
N PHE A 242 -6.68 -27.31 35.97
CA PHE A 242 -8.08 -26.88 35.84
C PHE A 242 -8.19 -25.34 35.83
N ILE A 243 -7.50 -24.64 36.70
CA ILE A 243 -7.46 -23.17 36.74
C ILE A 243 -6.84 -22.64 35.43
N ALA A 244 -5.78 -23.24 34.92
CA ALA A 244 -5.17 -22.88 33.64
C ALA A 244 -6.15 -23.04 32.48
N LEU A 245 -6.94 -24.11 32.48
CA LEU A 245 -7.94 -24.39 31.44
C LEU A 245 -9.11 -23.39 31.48
N VAL A 246 -9.66 -23.09 32.67
CA VAL A 246 -10.85 -22.27 32.83
C VAL A 246 -10.58 -20.76 32.70
N PHE A 247 -9.44 -20.27 33.19
CA PHE A 247 -9.14 -18.83 33.16
C PHE A 247 -8.32 -18.44 31.90
N PRO A 248 -7.01 -18.70 31.77
CA PRO A 248 -6.28 -18.30 30.56
C PRO A 248 -6.66 -19.13 29.35
N GLY A 249 -6.99 -20.41 29.50
CA GLY A 249 -7.42 -21.34 28.45
C GLY A 249 -8.84 -21.13 27.94
N ARG A 250 -9.65 -20.30 28.63
CA ARG A 250 -11.05 -20.02 28.24
C ARG A 250 -11.22 -19.69 26.77
N ILE A 251 -10.25 -19.03 26.16
CA ILE A 251 -10.33 -18.62 24.73
C ILE A 251 -10.49 -19.85 23.82
N PHE A 252 -9.76 -20.94 24.12
CA PHE A 252 -9.82 -22.19 23.34
C PHE A 252 -11.20 -22.86 23.50
N LEU A 253 -11.69 -22.93 24.73
CA LEU A 253 -13.00 -23.53 25.05
C LEU A 253 -14.16 -22.73 24.43
N ALA A 254 -14.13 -21.38 24.56
CA ALA A 254 -15.16 -20.53 24.01
C ALA A 254 -15.24 -20.62 22.49
N ASN A 255 -14.09 -20.61 21.80
CA ASN A 255 -14.03 -20.74 20.34
C ASN A 255 -14.45 -22.16 19.89
N ALA A 256 -14.07 -23.20 20.62
CA ALA A 256 -14.50 -24.55 20.34
C ALA A 256 -16.02 -24.70 20.50
N LEU A 257 -16.60 -24.15 21.57
CA LEU A 257 -18.04 -24.16 21.79
C LEU A 257 -18.81 -23.37 20.73
N ALA A 258 -18.28 -22.20 20.34
CA ALA A 258 -18.82 -21.41 19.26
C ALA A 258 -18.79 -22.20 17.94
N SER A 259 -17.67 -22.89 17.62
CA SER A 259 -17.50 -23.73 16.46
C SER A 259 -18.58 -24.84 16.40
N ILE A 260 -18.83 -25.52 17.51
CA ILE A 260 -19.85 -26.57 17.60
C ILE A 260 -21.27 -25.97 17.40
N ARG A 261 -21.57 -24.84 18.05
CA ARG A 261 -22.89 -24.18 17.97
C ARG A 261 -23.20 -23.65 16.57
N THR A 262 -22.20 -23.05 15.92
CA THR A 262 -22.37 -22.45 14.58
C THR A 262 -22.15 -23.47 13.45
N ARG A 263 -21.73 -24.70 13.78
CA ARG A 263 -21.33 -25.73 12.83
C ARG A 263 -20.24 -25.27 11.83
N THR A 264 -19.47 -24.27 12.23
CA THR A 264 -18.35 -23.75 11.44
C THR A 264 -17.04 -24.28 12.05
N PRO A 265 -16.24 -25.07 11.31
CA PRO A 265 -15.01 -25.66 11.84
C PRO A 265 -14.01 -24.56 12.20
N HIS A 266 -13.58 -24.57 13.48
CA HIS A 266 -12.59 -23.63 13.99
C HIS A 266 -11.35 -24.38 14.50
N MET A 267 -10.15 -23.84 14.26
CA MET A 267 -8.88 -24.45 14.61
C MET A 267 -8.70 -24.72 16.13
N ASP A 268 -9.51 -24.11 16.99
CA ASP A 268 -9.43 -24.32 18.44
C ASP A 268 -10.13 -25.60 18.90
N LEU A 269 -10.93 -26.23 18.05
CA LEU A 269 -11.68 -27.42 18.40
C LEU A 269 -10.76 -28.61 18.79
N PRO A 270 -9.75 -29.02 17.99
CA PRO A 270 -8.85 -30.10 18.38
C PRO A 270 -8.00 -29.73 19.62
N VAL A 271 -7.57 -28.47 19.69
CA VAL A 271 -6.80 -27.98 20.84
C VAL A 271 -7.62 -28.10 22.13
N ALA A 272 -8.87 -27.64 22.10
CA ALA A 272 -9.77 -27.75 23.26
C ALA A 272 -10.02 -29.20 23.66
N PHE A 273 -10.24 -30.11 22.67
CA PHE A 273 -10.37 -31.54 22.93
C PHE A 273 -9.10 -32.11 23.57
N GLY A 274 -7.91 -31.78 23.04
CA GLY A 274 -6.63 -32.21 23.61
C GLY A 274 -6.43 -31.72 25.05
N LEU A 275 -6.76 -30.45 25.32
CA LEU A 275 -6.64 -29.86 26.66
C LEU A 275 -7.61 -30.51 27.66
N VAL A 276 -8.88 -30.70 27.28
CA VAL A 276 -9.88 -31.34 28.12
C VAL A 276 -9.52 -32.80 28.38
N ALA A 277 -9.06 -33.52 27.35
CA ALA A 277 -8.60 -34.89 27.49
C ALA A 277 -7.40 -35.03 28.43
N ALA A 278 -6.40 -34.11 28.32
CA ALA A 278 -5.23 -34.09 29.18
C ALA A 278 -5.59 -33.87 30.65
N VAL A 279 -6.43 -32.85 30.95
CA VAL A 279 -6.89 -32.58 32.31
C VAL A 279 -7.76 -33.72 32.84
N GLY A 280 -8.69 -34.28 32.02
CA GLY A 280 -9.53 -35.38 32.37
C GLY A 280 -8.75 -36.67 32.66
N ALA A 281 -7.71 -37.00 31.87
CA ALA A 281 -6.82 -38.11 32.11
C ALA A 281 -6.09 -37.94 33.44
N GLY A 282 -5.60 -36.71 33.73
CA GLY A 282 -4.96 -36.39 35.02
C GLY A 282 -5.88 -36.60 36.23
N VAL A 283 -7.12 -36.20 36.15
CA VAL A 283 -8.15 -36.44 37.17
C VAL A 283 -8.36 -37.95 37.39
N VAL A 284 -8.55 -38.72 36.32
CA VAL A 284 -8.76 -40.16 36.40
C VAL A 284 -7.53 -40.88 37.00
N ALA A 285 -6.33 -40.50 36.59
CA ALA A 285 -5.08 -41.05 37.13
C ALA A 285 -4.93 -40.76 38.64
N THR A 286 -5.26 -39.55 39.07
CA THR A 286 -5.25 -39.13 40.48
C THR A 286 -6.26 -39.94 41.34
N ILE A 287 -7.49 -40.15 40.81
CA ILE A 287 -8.51 -40.94 41.50
C ILE A 287 -8.12 -42.43 41.62
N ARG A 288 -7.49 -42.97 40.57
CA ARG A 288 -7.02 -44.36 40.56
C ARG A 288 -5.74 -44.60 41.37
N GLY A 289 -5.08 -43.55 41.74
CA GLY A 289 -3.78 -43.63 42.45
C GLY A 289 -2.64 -44.23 41.61
N THR A 290 -2.86 -44.42 40.32
CA THR A 290 -1.94 -45.08 39.37
C THR A 290 -1.81 -44.26 38.10
N GLY A 291 -0.58 -44.31 37.52
CA GLY A 291 -0.30 -43.59 36.30
C GLY A 291 0.43 -42.24 36.47
N SER A 292 0.95 -41.70 35.38
CA SER A 292 1.59 -40.39 35.37
C SER A 292 0.52 -39.30 35.17
N ILE A 293 0.70 -38.18 35.86
CA ILE A 293 -0.21 -37.07 35.83
C ILE A 293 0.39 -36.00 34.93
N TYR A 294 -0.18 -35.86 33.74
CA TYR A 294 0.25 -34.88 32.72
C TYR A 294 -0.38 -33.50 32.90
N CYS A 295 -0.81 -33.15 34.11
CA CYS A 295 -1.47 -31.87 34.38
C CYS A 295 -0.52 -30.67 34.25
N GLU A 296 0.77 -30.87 34.61
CA GLU A 296 1.80 -29.86 34.36
C GLU A 296 2.01 -29.61 32.86
N SER A 297 2.02 -30.68 32.06
CA SER A 297 2.16 -30.63 30.62
C SER A 297 0.95 -29.88 29.98
N ALA A 298 -0.27 -30.10 30.48
CA ALA A 298 -1.45 -29.38 30.03
C ALA A 298 -1.37 -27.87 30.33
N SER A 299 -0.90 -27.49 31.53
CA SER A 299 -0.69 -26.10 31.93
C SER A 299 0.37 -25.41 31.09
N MET A 300 1.49 -26.08 30.81
CA MET A 300 2.57 -25.61 29.97
C MET A 300 2.12 -25.50 28.52
N LEU A 301 1.31 -26.45 28.02
CA LEU A 301 0.72 -26.41 26.69
C LEU A 301 -0.15 -25.18 26.51
N ILE A 302 -1.02 -24.85 27.46
CA ILE A 302 -1.86 -23.64 27.41
C ILE A 302 -0.97 -22.40 27.33
N PHE A 303 0.07 -22.31 28.17
CA PHE A 303 1.00 -21.19 28.17
C PHE A 303 1.69 -21.03 26.80
N LEU A 304 2.27 -22.10 26.28
CA LEU A 304 2.99 -22.08 24.99
C LEU A 304 2.05 -21.75 23.82
N LEU A 305 0.83 -22.27 23.83
CA LEU A 305 -0.18 -21.94 22.80
C LEU A 305 -0.58 -20.47 22.85
N LEU A 306 -0.74 -19.88 24.05
CA LEU A 306 -1.04 -18.45 24.20
C LEU A 306 0.12 -17.58 23.73
N VAL A 307 1.37 -17.93 24.08
CA VAL A 307 2.58 -17.23 23.62
C VAL A 307 2.68 -17.32 22.08
N GLY A 308 2.55 -18.52 21.54
CA GLY A 308 2.60 -18.72 20.08
C GLY A 308 1.57 -17.90 19.31
N ARG A 309 0.33 -17.85 19.81
CA ARG A 309 -0.74 -17.01 19.24
C ARG A 309 -0.47 -15.51 19.36
N PHE A 310 0.06 -15.09 20.48
CA PHE A 310 0.42 -13.69 20.67
C PHE A 310 1.50 -13.24 19.68
N VAL A 311 2.52 -14.07 19.47
CA VAL A 311 3.57 -13.82 18.47
C VAL A 311 2.99 -13.76 17.06
N GLN A 312 2.12 -14.70 16.69
CA GLN A 312 1.42 -14.71 15.40
C GLN A 312 0.56 -13.47 15.23
N TYR A 313 -0.24 -13.11 16.22
CA TYR A 313 -1.08 -11.90 16.21
C TYR A 313 -0.26 -10.64 16.03
N GLY A 314 0.86 -10.50 16.75
CA GLY A 314 1.77 -9.36 16.65
C GLY A 314 2.39 -9.21 15.25
N ARG A 315 2.76 -10.33 14.61
CA ARG A 315 3.32 -10.32 13.26
C ARG A 315 2.28 -9.97 12.19
N GLN A 316 1.06 -10.53 12.30
CA GLN A 316 -0.04 -10.19 11.40
C GLN A 316 -0.41 -8.70 11.47
N ARG A 317 -0.44 -8.17 12.68
CA ARG A 317 -0.68 -6.77 12.94
C ARG A 317 0.36 -5.89 12.27
N LYS A 318 1.66 -6.16 12.45
CA LYS A 318 2.73 -5.40 11.78
C LYS A 318 2.60 -5.42 10.26
N ALA A 319 2.18 -6.54 9.68
CA ALA A 319 1.94 -6.63 8.24
C ALA A 319 0.76 -5.74 7.78
N ARG A 320 -0.32 -5.66 8.56
CA ARG A 320 -1.45 -4.75 8.28
C ARG A 320 -1.07 -3.29 8.47
N GLU A 321 -0.39 -2.95 9.57
CA GLU A 321 0.10 -1.59 9.85
C GLU A 321 1.01 -1.08 8.73
N GLN A 322 1.87 -1.93 8.15
CA GLN A 322 2.71 -1.55 7.02
C GLN A 322 1.90 -1.19 5.77
N VAL A 323 0.74 -1.80 5.55
CA VAL A 323 -0.17 -1.44 4.47
C VAL A 323 -0.89 -0.13 4.78
N GLU A 324 -1.35 0.07 6.02
CA GLU A 324 -2.03 1.30 6.45
C GLU A 324 -1.08 2.52 6.44
N LEU A 325 0.18 2.36 6.86
CA LEU A 325 1.19 3.42 6.82
C LEU A 325 1.50 3.91 5.40
N LEU A 326 1.39 3.04 4.40
CA LEU A 326 1.56 3.41 2.99
C LEU A 326 0.44 4.30 2.48
N LEU A 327 -0.67 4.31 3.17
CA LEU A 327 -1.89 4.99 2.81
C LEU A 327 -2.06 6.33 3.54
N ALA A 328 -1.25 6.62 4.57
CA ALA A 328 -1.27 7.87 5.33
C ALA A 328 -0.48 9.01 4.63
N ILE A 329 -0.80 9.24 3.35
CA ILE A 329 -0.05 10.19 2.48
C ILE A 329 -0.63 11.61 2.57
N VAL A 330 -1.89 11.77 2.98
CA VAL A 330 -2.56 13.07 3.01
C VAL A 330 -2.37 13.72 4.39
N PRO A 331 -1.96 15.01 4.47
CA PRO A 331 -1.82 15.73 5.73
C PRO A 331 -3.20 15.91 6.39
N SER A 332 -3.25 16.03 7.70
CA SER A 332 -4.48 16.28 8.45
C SER A 332 -4.88 17.76 8.53
N VAL A 333 -3.97 18.65 8.15
CA VAL A 333 -4.15 20.12 8.20
C VAL A 333 -3.69 20.75 6.89
N ALA A 334 -4.27 21.88 6.53
CA ALA A 334 -3.94 22.68 5.36
C ALA A 334 -3.80 24.16 5.75
N ARG A 335 -2.99 24.91 5.01
CA ARG A 335 -2.90 26.37 5.17
C ARG A 335 -3.81 27.05 4.16
N ARG A 336 -5.03 27.42 4.61
CA ARG A 336 -5.98 28.15 3.79
C ARG A 336 -5.65 29.64 3.78
N ILE A 337 -5.61 30.23 2.60
CA ILE A 337 -5.44 31.67 2.40
C ILE A 337 -6.80 32.33 2.60
N GLY A 338 -6.90 33.19 3.60
CA GLY A 338 -8.10 33.99 3.86
C GLY A 338 -8.31 35.10 2.85
N THR A 339 -9.48 35.76 2.91
CA THR A 339 -9.78 36.95 2.11
C THR A 339 -8.87 38.14 2.44
N ASP A 340 -8.19 38.10 3.58
CA ASP A 340 -7.17 39.03 4.04
C ASP A 340 -5.76 38.73 3.47
N GLY A 341 -5.61 37.70 2.65
CA GLY A 341 -4.33 37.26 2.08
C GLY A 341 -3.42 36.52 3.07
N LEU A 342 -3.86 36.27 4.29
CA LEU A 342 -3.07 35.55 5.29
C LEU A 342 -3.38 34.04 5.26
N ALA A 343 -2.32 33.24 5.25
CA ALA A 343 -2.45 31.79 5.34
C ALA A 343 -2.69 31.36 6.79
N ARG A 344 -3.79 30.63 7.05
CA ARG A 344 -4.17 30.09 8.37
C ARG A 344 -4.32 28.59 8.32
N GLU A 345 -3.84 27.91 9.34
CA GLU A 345 -4.01 26.45 9.46
C GLU A 345 -5.48 26.11 9.75
N VAL A 346 -6.03 25.24 8.92
CA VAL A 346 -7.36 24.68 9.08
C VAL A 346 -7.30 23.15 8.96
N SER A 347 -8.27 22.46 9.55
CA SER A 347 -8.43 21.02 9.30
C SER A 347 -8.73 20.80 7.82
N ILE A 348 -8.21 19.70 7.26
CA ILE A 348 -8.49 19.32 5.87
C ILE A 348 -10.00 19.10 5.63
N ASP A 349 -10.72 18.66 6.67
CA ASP A 349 -12.17 18.47 6.62
C ASP A 349 -12.97 19.80 6.57
N ALA A 350 -12.31 20.93 6.84
CA ALA A 350 -12.90 22.27 6.76
C ALA A 350 -12.66 22.96 5.41
N LEU A 351 -11.87 22.36 4.51
CA LEU A 351 -11.65 22.89 3.18
C LEU A 351 -12.90 22.72 2.30
N GLN A 352 -13.19 23.74 1.50
CA GLN A 352 -14.29 23.73 0.54
C GLN A 352 -13.77 23.98 -0.89
N PRO A 353 -14.47 23.46 -1.90
CA PRO A 353 -14.18 23.84 -3.30
C PRO A 353 -14.19 25.36 -3.48
N GLY A 354 -13.16 25.89 -4.13
CA GLY A 354 -12.95 27.33 -4.31
C GLY A 354 -12.05 27.98 -3.26
N ASP A 355 -11.67 27.28 -2.18
CA ASP A 355 -10.65 27.75 -1.24
C ASP A 355 -9.27 27.78 -1.91
N PHE A 356 -8.40 28.68 -1.45
CA PHE A 356 -7.01 28.74 -1.85
C PHE A 356 -6.15 28.21 -0.70
N VAL A 357 -5.22 27.30 -1.01
CA VAL A 357 -4.30 26.75 -0.02
C VAL A 357 -2.85 27.01 -0.43
N GLU A 358 -2.05 27.41 0.53
CA GLU A 358 -0.62 27.56 0.38
C GLU A 358 0.08 26.25 0.75
N VAL A 359 0.99 25.77 -0.12
CA VAL A 359 1.81 24.58 0.13
C VAL A 359 3.28 24.96 -0.01
N THR A 360 4.08 24.75 1.02
CA THR A 360 5.52 25.06 0.98
C THR A 360 6.33 23.93 0.40
N ALA A 361 7.58 24.25 0.03
CA ALA A 361 8.53 23.26 -0.46
C ALA A 361 8.72 22.11 0.56
N GLY A 362 8.59 20.89 0.09
CA GLY A 362 8.67 19.69 0.91
C GLY A 362 7.37 19.27 1.55
N GLU A 363 6.30 20.05 1.51
CA GLU A 363 4.98 19.70 2.00
C GLU A 363 4.15 18.92 0.97
N THR A 364 3.14 18.25 1.48
CA THR A 364 2.21 17.45 0.68
C THR A 364 0.93 18.23 0.41
N CYS A 365 0.44 18.18 -0.81
CA CYS A 365 -0.81 18.82 -1.22
C CYS A 365 -1.99 18.28 -0.39
N PRO A 366 -2.79 19.14 0.26
CA PRO A 366 -3.87 18.69 1.14
C PRO A 366 -5.16 18.33 0.40
N ALA A 367 -5.36 18.79 -0.84
CA ALA A 367 -6.58 18.64 -1.60
C ALA A 367 -6.30 18.46 -3.10
N ASP A 368 -7.28 17.97 -3.86
CA ASP A 368 -7.19 17.97 -5.31
C ASP A 368 -7.57 19.38 -5.82
N GLY A 369 -6.74 19.95 -6.69
CA GLY A 369 -6.91 21.32 -7.12
C GLY A 369 -6.19 21.68 -8.40
N ARG A 370 -6.09 22.97 -8.67
CA ARG A 370 -5.33 23.56 -9.79
C ARG A 370 -4.23 24.46 -9.28
N LEU A 371 -3.05 24.33 -9.87
CA LEU A 371 -1.93 25.21 -9.57
C LEU A 371 -2.25 26.67 -9.98
N ARG A 372 -2.05 27.63 -9.07
CA ARG A 372 -2.21 29.06 -9.29
C ARG A 372 -0.89 29.79 -9.40
N THR A 373 0.21 29.16 -9.07
CA THR A 373 1.58 29.65 -9.27
C THR A 373 2.05 29.32 -10.70
N ALA A 374 2.92 30.12 -11.29
CA ALA A 374 3.33 30.01 -12.68
C ALA A 374 3.88 28.61 -13.03
N THR A 375 4.81 28.08 -12.19
CA THR A 375 5.37 26.73 -12.37
C THR A 375 5.75 26.13 -11.04
N ALA A 376 5.66 24.81 -10.91
CA ALA A 376 6.15 24.06 -9.75
C ALA A 376 6.69 22.67 -10.16
N HIS A 377 7.49 22.06 -9.28
CA HIS A 377 7.92 20.67 -9.42
C HIS A 377 7.28 19.84 -8.31
N VAL A 378 6.63 18.76 -8.71
CA VAL A 378 5.83 17.92 -7.83
C VAL A 378 6.31 16.48 -7.91
N ASP A 379 6.63 15.90 -6.75
CA ASP A 379 6.89 14.47 -6.60
C ASP A 379 5.55 13.74 -6.36
N MET A 380 5.17 12.92 -7.31
CA MET A 380 3.96 12.10 -7.24
C MET A 380 4.28 10.62 -7.00
N SER A 381 5.51 10.28 -6.59
CA SER A 381 5.96 8.91 -6.42
C SER A 381 5.07 8.06 -5.52
N HIS A 382 4.53 8.66 -4.46
CA HIS A 382 3.59 8.00 -3.56
C HIS A 382 2.22 7.67 -4.19
N LEU A 383 1.80 8.44 -5.20
CA LEU A 383 0.53 8.25 -5.89
C LEU A 383 0.69 7.44 -7.18
N THR A 384 1.81 7.57 -7.86
CA THR A 384 2.04 7.02 -9.20
C THR A 384 3.11 5.93 -9.23
N GLY A 385 3.96 5.85 -8.20
CA GLY A 385 5.13 4.97 -8.17
C GLY A 385 6.29 5.42 -9.07
N GLU A 386 6.20 6.59 -9.72
CA GLU A 386 7.27 7.18 -10.53
C GLU A 386 8.12 8.10 -9.67
N SER A 387 9.43 7.86 -9.62
CA SER A 387 10.37 8.61 -8.77
C SER A 387 10.85 9.93 -9.37
N ALA A 388 10.56 10.21 -10.64
CA ALA A 388 10.97 11.47 -11.27
C ALA A 388 9.96 12.58 -10.97
N PRO A 389 10.42 13.78 -10.51
CA PRO A 389 9.55 14.93 -10.33
C PRO A 389 8.91 15.38 -11.64
N VAL A 390 7.63 15.74 -11.58
CA VAL A 390 6.87 16.25 -12.72
C VAL A 390 6.78 17.77 -12.63
N ARG A 391 7.10 18.45 -13.72
CA ARG A 391 6.87 19.89 -13.85
C ARG A 391 5.39 20.11 -14.11
N VAL A 392 4.76 20.99 -13.32
CA VAL A 392 3.37 21.44 -13.46
C VAL A 392 3.36 22.97 -13.69
N GLU A 393 2.43 23.42 -14.51
CA GLU A 393 2.30 24.83 -14.93
C GLU A 393 0.97 25.40 -14.44
N PHE A 394 0.81 26.72 -14.53
CA PHE A 394 -0.42 27.42 -14.13
C PHE A 394 -1.67 26.78 -14.74
N GLY A 395 -2.65 26.45 -13.89
CA GLY A 395 -3.90 25.81 -14.29
C GLY A 395 -3.85 24.28 -14.37
N ASP A 396 -2.67 23.67 -14.28
CA ASP A 396 -2.54 22.21 -14.26
C ASP A 396 -3.14 21.61 -12.98
N ALA A 397 -3.67 20.38 -13.13
CA ALA A 397 -4.22 19.64 -12.01
C ALA A 397 -3.13 19.12 -11.08
N VAL A 398 -3.30 19.34 -9.79
CA VAL A 398 -2.48 18.78 -8.70
C VAL A 398 -3.38 17.97 -7.77
N TYR A 399 -2.84 16.92 -7.17
CA TYR A 399 -3.63 15.96 -6.41
C TYR A 399 -3.21 15.91 -4.95
N ALA A 400 -4.17 15.67 -4.07
CA ALA A 400 -3.90 15.38 -2.66
C ALA A 400 -2.88 14.25 -2.52
N GLY A 401 -1.92 14.40 -1.60
CA GLY A 401 -0.84 13.42 -1.44
C GLY A 401 0.39 13.65 -2.34
N SER A 402 0.32 14.57 -3.32
CA SER A 402 1.48 14.98 -4.12
C SER A 402 2.39 15.90 -3.30
N ARG A 403 3.71 15.68 -3.35
CA ARG A 403 4.66 16.47 -2.59
C ARG A 403 5.30 17.54 -3.46
N PHE A 404 5.21 18.80 -3.06
CA PHE A 404 5.85 19.88 -3.75
C PHE A 404 7.35 19.95 -3.41
N ILE A 405 8.20 20.01 -4.44
CA ILE A 405 9.66 20.16 -4.30
C ILE A 405 10.03 21.64 -4.27
N THR A 406 9.28 22.45 -5.03
CA THR A 406 9.42 23.90 -5.09
C THR A 406 8.23 24.54 -4.39
N GLY A 407 8.42 25.69 -3.72
CA GLY A 407 7.36 26.42 -3.03
C GLY A 407 7.90 27.71 -2.39
N PRO A 408 7.02 28.53 -1.82
CA PRO A 408 5.57 28.31 -1.63
C PRO A 408 4.78 28.36 -2.94
N VAL A 409 3.73 27.54 -3.04
CA VAL A 409 2.82 27.52 -4.17
C VAL A 409 1.39 27.67 -3.69
N GLU A 410 0.55 28.28 -4.53
CA GLU A 410 -0.87 28.41 -4.29
C GLU A 410 -1.63 27.38 -5.12
N VAL A 411 -2.58 26.69 -4.49
CA VAL A 411 -3.45 25.72 -5.13
C VAL A 411 -4.90 26.09 -4.84
N GLU A 412 -5.71 26.23 -5.90
CA GLU A 412 -7.16 26.35 -5.79
C GLU A 412 -7.77 24.98 -5.58
N VAL A 413 -8.50 24.80 -4.52
CA VAL A 413 -9.15 23.53 -4.15
C VAL A 413 -10.35 23.29 -5.05
N ILE A 414 -10.37 22.13 -5.72
CA ILE A 414 -11.52 21.64 -6.48
C ILE A 414 -12.28 20.57 -5.68
N VAL A 415 -11.53 19.67 -5.02
CA VAL A 415 -12.08 18.57 -4.22
C VAL A 415 -11.27 18.43 -2.95
N ALA A 416 -11.94 18.34 -1.79
CA ALA A 416 -11.32 18.22 -0.48
C ALA A 416 -11.82 17.01 0.31
N GLY A 417 -11.09 16.60 1.34
CA GLY A 417 -11.51 15.58 2.30
C GLY A 417 -11.64 14.17 1.71
N ALA A 418 -12.72 13.47 2.06
CA ALA A 418 -12.97 12.08 1.67
C ALA A 418 -13.18 11.89 0.15
N GLU A 419 -13.50 12.95 -0.56
CA GLU A 419 -13.76 12.90 -1.99
C GLU A 419 -12.50 13.08 -2.86
N THR A 420 -11.35 13.40 -2.25
CA THR A 420 -10.08 13.51 -2.97
C THR A 420 -9.69 12.18 -3.61
N ARG A 421 -8.93 12.25 -4.69
CA ARG A 421 -8.42 11.07 -5.39
C ARG A 421 -7.63 10.15 -4.45
N ALA A 422 -6.80 10.72 -3.59
CA ALA A 422 -6.04 9.96 -2.60
C ALA A 422 -6.96 9.25 -1.58
N ALA A 423 -7.98 9.95 -1.05
CA ALA A 423 -8.92 9.37 -0.09
C ALA A 423 -9.75 8.24 -0.70
N ARG A 424 -10.23 8.41 -1.94
CA ARG A 424 -10.96 7.36 -2.67
C ARG A 424 -10.08 6.13 -2.95
N LEU A 425 -8.80 6.34 -3.29
CA LEU A 425 -7.85 5.25 -3.47
C LEU A 425 -7.64 4.48 -2.15
N LEU A 426 -7.57 5.20 -1.03
CA LEU A 426 -7.52 4.63 0.31
C LEU A 426 -8.74 3.75 0.63
N GLU A 427 -9.93 4.25 0.34
CA GLU A 427 -11.18 3.53 0.56
C GLU A 427 -11.25 2.26 -0.31
N LEU A 428 -10.84 2.35 -1.58
CA LEU A 428 -10.75 1.19 -2.46
C LEU A 428 -9.80 0.10 -1.93
N VAL A 429 -8.64 0.48 -1.39
CA VAL A 429 -7.70 -0.50 -0.80
C VAL A 429 -8.25 -1.08 0.50
N ARG A 430 -8.94 -0.29 1.29
CA ARG A 430 -9.60 -0.74 2.52
C ARG A 430 -10.73 -1.74 2.20
N ASP A 431 -11.59 -1.42 1.25
CA ASP A 431 -12.68 -2.30 0.81
C ASP A 431 -12.15 -3.57 0.15
N ALA A 432 -11.07 -3.45 -0.64
CA ALA A 432 -10.37 -4.58 -1.23
C ALA A 432 -9.89 -5.59 -0.19
N SER A 433 -9.42 -5.10 0.96
CA SER A 433 -8.95 -5.94 2.06
C SER A 433 -10.08 -6.70 2.76
N LEU A 434 -11.33 -6.29 2.55
CA LEU A 434 -12.53 -6.95 3.11
C LEU A 434 -13.13 -8.00 2.14
N ARG A 435 -12.85 -7.91 0.84
CA ARG A 435 -13.33 -8.90 -0.15
C ARG A 435 -12.51 -10.17 -0.09
N ARG A 436 -13.15 -11.28 0.21
CA ARG A 436 -12.50 -12.59 0.28
C ARG A 436 -12.30 -13.18 -1.10
N ALA A 437 -11.10 -13.69 -1.36
CA ALA A 437 -10.82 -14.43 -2.58
C ALA A 437 -11.46 -15.83 -2.55
N PRO A 438 -11.94 -16.39 -3.68
CA PRO A 438 -12.43 -17.77 -3.76
C PRO A 438 -11.42 -18.78 -3.20
N VAL A 439 -10.12 -18.56 -3.40
CA VAL A 439 -9.06 -19.39 -2.82
C VAL A 439 -9.06 -19.34 -1.28
N GLU A 440 -9.47 -18.26 -0.65
CA GLU A 440 -9.63 -18.19 0.81
C GLU A 440 -10.80 -19.04 1.29
N GLU A 441 -11.91 -19.02 0.55
CA GLU A 441 -13.06 -19.87 0.84
C GLU A 441 -12.72 -21.34 0.66
N LEU A 442 -11.98 -21.66 -0.40
CA LEU A 442 -11.49 -23.03 -0.65
C LEU A 442 -10.54 -23.46 0.50
N ALA A 443 -9.58 -22.62 0.89
CA ALA A 443 -8.67 -22.91 1.99
C ALA A 443 -9.42 -23.12 3.32
N ASN A 444 -10.45 -22.31 3.61
CA ASN A 444 -11.28 -22.46 4.79
C ASN A 444 -12.11 -23.77 4.74
N ARG A 445 -12.65 -24.13 3.57
CA ARG A 445 -13.38 -25.39 3.39
C ARG A 445 -12.44 -26.60 3.56
N MET A 446 -11.25 -26.53 2.98
CA MET A 446 -10.21 -27.56 3.15
C MET A 446 -9.78 -27.69 4.61
N ALA A 447 -9.59 -26.55 5.32
CA ALA A 447 -9.28 -26.56 6.73
C ALA A 447 -10.37 -27.24 7.57
N GLY A 448 -11.63 -27.10 7.19
CA GLY A 448 -12.75 -27.80 7.81
C GLY A 448 -12.68 -29.33 7.67
N TRP A 449 -12.47 -29.82 6.45
CA TRP A 449 -12.29 -31.26 6.21
C TRP A 449 -11.02 -31.81 6.86
N PHE A 450 -9.96 -31.06 6.82
CA PHE A 450 -8.70 -31.41 7.48
C PHE A 450 -8.90 -31.56 9.00
N LEU A 451 -9.69 -30.70 9.62
CA LEU A 451 -10.03 -30.77 11.03
C LEU A 451 -10.74 -32.10 11.39
N VAL A 452 -11.71 -32.51 10.58
CA VAL A 452 -12.37 -33.82 10.74
C VAL A 452 -11.36 -34.94 10.63
N GLY A 453 -10.47 -34.88 9.62
CA GLY A 453 -9.38 -35.82 9.44
C GLY A 453 -8.44 -35.90 10.64
N VAL A 454 -8.09 -34.77 11.25
CA VAL A 454 -7.24 -34.70 12.45
C VAL A 454 -7.90 -35.37 13.65
N VAL A 455 -9.17 -35.11 13.92
CA VAL A 455 -9.90 -35.75 15.03
C VAL A 455 -10.01 -37.26 14.78
N ALA A 456 -10.31 -37.67 13.56
CA ALA A 456 -10.36 -39.10 13.18
C ALA A 456 -8.99 -39.78 13.34
N SER A 457 -7.90 -39.12 12.91
CA SER A 457 -6.53 -39.64 13.07
C SER A 457 -6.12 -39.76 14.53
N ALA A 458 -6.50 -38.81 15.38
CA ALA A 458 -6.26 -38.91 16.82
C ALA A 458 -7.05 -40.06 17.46
N ALA A 459 -8.31 -40.29 17.05
CA ALA A 459 -9.10 -41.42 17.49
C ALA A 459 -8.48 -42.77 17.04
N VAL A 460 -8.04 -42.84 15.78
CA VAL A 460 -7.31 -44.03 15.25
C VAL A 460 -6.03 -44.25 16.04
N THR A 461 -5.25 -43.20 16.32
CA THR A 461 -4.01 -43.28 17.12
C THR A 461 -4.31 -43.82 18.50
N LEU A 462 -5.36 -43.32 19.14
CA LEU A 462 -5.78 -43.78 20.47
C LEU A 462 -6.16 -45.27 20.45
N LEU A 463 -7.03 -45.67 19.53
CA LEU A 463 -7.51 -47.07 19.43
C LEU A 463 -6.40 -48.05 19.03
N TRP A 464 -5.47 -47.64 18.17
CA TRP A 464 -4.36 -48.46 17.68
C TRP A 464 -3.37 -48.81 18.77
N TRP A 465 -3.00 -47.80 19.56
CA TRP A 465 -1.97 -47.94 20.58
C TRP A 465 -2.48 -48.38 21.94
N TRP A 466 -3.80 -48.30 22.19
CA TRP A 466 -4.40 -48.68 23.47
C TRP A 466 -4.09 -50.10 23.90
N PRO A 467 -4.19 -51.13 23.02
CA PRO A 467 -3.96 -52.51 23.41
C PRO A 467 -2.48 -52.82 23.70
N THR A 468 -1.55 -52.13 23.00
CA THR A 468 -0.11 -52.47 23.06
C THR A 468 0.67 -51.64 24.07
N LEU A 469 0.35 -50.37 24.24
CA LEU A 469 1.09 -49.43 25.10
C LEU A 469 0.32 -49.01 26.34
N GLY A 470 -0.93 -49.43 26.47
CA GLY A 470 -1.85 -48.99 27.52
C GLY A 470 -2.46 -47.62 27.26
N GLY A 471 -3.51 -47.31 28.04
CA GLY A 471 -4.33 -46.11 27.81
C GLY A 471 -3.56 -44.79 27.99
N GLU A 472 -2.59 -44.77 28.86
CA GLU A 472 -1.82 -43.54 29.20
C GLU A 472 -0.99 -43.06 28.00
N GLN A 473 -0.12 -43.91 27.46
CA GLN A 473 0.73 -43.57 26.32
C GLN A 473 -0.09 -43.36 25.02
N ALA A 474 -1.20 -44.11 24.87
CA ALA A 474 -2.10 -43.95 23.75
C ALA A 474 -2.80 -42.55 23.77
N ILE A 475 -3.21 -42.09 24.95
CA ILE A 475 -3.80 -40.75 25.15
C ILE A 475 -2.74 -39.66 24.86
N GLU A 476 -1.52 -39.83 25.34
CA GLU A 476 -0.40 -38.90 25.11
C GLU A 476 -0.15 -38.70 23.59
N ARG A 477 -0.04 -39.83 22.84
CA ARG A 477 0.12 -39.78 21.37
C ARG A 477 -1.06 -39.12 20.68
N ALA A 478 -2.28 -39.42 21.12
CA ALA A 478 -3.48 -38.82 20.54
C ALA A 478 -3.54 -37.30 20.79
N ILE A 479 -3.12 -36.84 21.99
CA ILE A 479 -3.03 -35.42 22.29
C ILE A 479 -1.92 -34.77 21.46
N ALA A 480 -0.73 -35.40 21.35
CA ALA A 480 0.34 -34.89 20.50
C ALA A 480 -0.13 -34.74 19.03
N MET A 481 -0.89 -35.74 18.52
CA MET A 481 -1.51 -35.71 17.20
C MET A 481 -2.45 -34.51 17.04
N LEU A 482 -3.38 -34.29 17.99
CA LEU A 482 -4.33 -33.15 17.94
C LEU A 482 -3.62 -31.79 17.96
N VAL A 483 -2.50 -31.66 18.68
CA VAL A 483 -1.77 -30.41 18.80
C VAL A 483 -0.89 -30.13 17.59
N VAL A 484 -0.07 -31.09 17.15
CA VAL A 484 0.90 -30.88 16.04
C VAL A 484 0.25 -30.69 14.70
N THR A 485 -0.90 -31.34 14.47
CA THR A 485 -1.65 -31.26 13.21
C THR A 485 -2.64 -30.09 13.15
N CYS A 486 -2.55 -29.12 14.09
CA CYS A 486 -3.38 -27.93 14.03
C CYS A 486 -3.20 -27.18 12.69
N PRO A 487 -4.27 -26.92 11.90
CA PRO A 487 -4.15 -26.20 10.63
C PRO A 487 -3.99 -24.69 10.78
N CYS A 488 -3.35 -24.22 11.86
CA CYS A 488 -3.21 -22.81 12.19
C CYS A 488 -2.48 -22.03 11.10
N ALA A 489 -1.46 -22.63 10.48
CA ALA A 489 -0.72 -22.04 9.37
C ALA A 489 -1.59 -21.94 8.10
N LEU A 490 -2.43 -22.94 7.85
CA LEU A 490 -3.29 -23.02 6.66
C LEU A 490 -4.31 -21.89 6.61
N GLY A 491 -5.01 -21.63 7.73
CA GLY A 491 -6.06 -20.60 7.81
C GLY A 491 -5.53 -19.17 7.79
N LEU A 492 -4.24 -18.96 8.12
CA LEU A 492 -3.65 -17.63 8.22
C LEU A 492 -2.81 -17.24 6.99
N ALA A 493 -2.27 -18.23 6.28
CA ALA A 493 -1.36 -18.00 5.15
C ALA A 493 -2.03 -17.27 3.98
N THR A 494 -3.24 -17.67 3.63
CA THR A 494 -3.95 -17.18 2.46
C THR A 494 -4.36 -15.72 2.59
N PRO A 495 -5.09 -15.28 3.65
CA PRO A 495 -5.43 -13.86 3.82
C PRO A 495 -4.20 -12.96 3.89
N LEU A 496 -3.14 -13.42 4.54
CA LEU A 496 -1.93 -12.62 4.69
C LEU A 496 -1.17 -12.46 3.37
N ALA A 497 -1.08 -13.50 2.55
CA ALA A 497 -0.44 -13.43 1.23
C ALA A 497 -1.22 -12.50 0.29
N VAL A 498 -2.57 -12.49 0.36
CA VAL A 498 -3.42 -11.55 -0.38
C VAL A 498 -3.15 -10.12 0.05
N VAL A 499 -3.20 -9.84 1.36
CA VAL A 499 -2.93 -8.50 1.91
C VAL A 499 -1.52 -8.02 1.55
N ALA A 500 -0.51 -8.90 1.65
CA ALA A 500 0.86 -8.58 1.26
C ALA A 500 0.97 -8.29 -0.24
N GLY A 501 0.27 -9.06 -1.09
CA GLY A 501 0.18 -8.83 -2.54
C GLY A 501 -0.46 -7.48 -2.86
N LEU A 502 -1.65 -7.21 -2.30
CA LEU A 502 -2.35 -5.93 -2.47
C LEU A 502 -1.48 -4.74 -2.03
N GLY A 503 -0.84 -4.84 -0.87
CA GLY A 503 0.04 -3.79 -0.35
C GLY A 503 1.29 -3.55 -1.20
N LYS A 504 1.93 -4.61 -1.72
CA LYS A 504 3.07 -4.48 -2.64
C LYS A 504 2.65 -3.92 -4.00
N GLY A 505 1.46 -4.30 -4.51
CA GLY A 505 0.87 -3.73 -5.71
C GLY A 505 0.62 -2.23 -5.57
N ALA A 506 -0.04 -1.83 -4.49
CA ALA A 506 -0.36 -0.43 -4.21
C ALA A 506 0.89 0.46 -4.18
N ARG A 507 1.99 0.01 -3.54
CA ARG A 507 3.28 0.73 -3.54
C ARG A 507 3.85 0.97 -4.93
N ARG A 508 3.48 0.15 -5.91
CA ARG A 508 3.95 0.22 -7.30
C ARG A 508 2.93 0.83 -8.25
N GLY A 509 1.95 1.54 -7.68
CA GLY A 509 0.90 2.21 -8.45
C GLY A 509 -0.10 1.25 -9.10
N VAL A 510 -0.24 0.02 -8.57
CA VAL A 510 -1.24 -0.96 -8.99
C VAL A 510 -2.25 -1.15 -7.87
N LEU A 511 -3.43 -0.59 -8.03
CA LEU A 511 -4.52 -0.63 -7.05
C LEU A 511 -5.54 -1.68 -7.46
N VAL A 512 -5.66 -2.73 -6.67
CA VAL A 512 -6.54 -3.87 -6.95
C VAL A 512 -7.67 -3.89 -5.93
N LYS A 513 -8.92 -4.00 -6.38
CA LYS A 513 -10.13 -3.94 -5.53
C LYS A 513 -10.45 -5.21 -4.76
N GLY A 514 -9.65 -6.27 -4.87
CA GLY A 514 -9.90 -7.51 -4.12
C GLY A 514 -8.92 -8.62 -4.39
N GLY A 515 -8.86 -9.57 -3.46
CA GLY A 515 -8.04 -10.77 -3.61
C GLY A 515 -8.56 -11.71 -4.69
N ASP A 516 -9.87 -11.71 -4.94
CA ASP A 516 -10.53 -12.44 -6.01
C ASP A 516 -10.05 -12.01 -7.40
N ILE A 517 -9.71 -10.73 -7.54
CA ILE A 517 -9.17 -10.17 -8.78
C ILE A 517 -7.76 -10.68 -9.04
N LEU A 518 -6.92 -10.74 -7.98
CA LEU A 518 -5.59 -11.36 -8.10
C LEU A 518 -5.70 -12.83 -8.52
N GLU A 519 -6.69 -13.55 -8.01
CA GLU A 519 -6.91 -14.95 -8.38
C GLU A 519 -7.31 -15.08 -9.86
N ARG A 520 -8.30 -14.28 -10.32
CA ARG A 520 -8.77 -14.29 -11.72
C ARG A 520 -7.65 -13.91 -12.69
N ALA A 521 -6.88 -12.87 -12.38
CA ALA A 521 -5.77 -12.38 -13.19
C ALA A 521 -4.49 -13.24 -13.13
N SER A 522 -4.44 -14.28 -12.29
CA SER A 522 -3.23 -15.08 -12.06
C SER A 522 -2.89 -16.06 -13.18
N LYS A 523 -3.88 -16.41 -13.99
CA LYS A 523 -3.73 -17.35 -15.12
C LYS A 523 -3.78 -16.58 -16.43
N PRO A 524 -2.97 -16.94 -17.42
CA PRO A 524 -3.07 -16.33 -18.74
C PRO A 524 -4.41 -16.69 -19.41
N GLY A 525 -4.97 -15.73 -20.12
CA GLY A 525 -6.19 -15.81 -20.87
C GLY A 525 -6.16 -14.80 -22.01
N THR A 526 -7.27 -14.10 -22.27
CA THR A 526 -7.36 -13.07 -23.30
C THR A 526 -7.21 -11.68 -22.69
N LEU A 527 -6.32 -10.87 -23.26
CA LEU A 527 -6.11 -9.49 -22.89
C LEU A 527 -6.61 -8.57 -24.01
N VAL A 528 -7.69 -7.86 -23.78
CA VAL A 528 -8.27 -6.92 -24.71
C VAL A 528 -7.80 -5.51 -24.35
N LEU A 529 -7.05 -4.87 -25.23
CA LEU A 529 -6.54 -3.51 -25.04
C LEU A 529 -7.42 -2.54 -25.83
N ASP A 530 -7.86 -1.48 -25.17
CA ASP A 530 -8.34 -0.30 -25.91
C ASP A 530 -7.14 0.43 -26.54
N LYS A 531 -7.37 1.15 -27.62
CA LYS A 531 -6.33 1.92 -28.29
C LYS A 531 -6.06 3.24 -27.56
N THR A 532 -7.09 4.08 -27.45
CA THR A 532 -6.96 5.49 -27.06
C THR A 532 -6.69 5.63 -25.57
N GLY A 533 -5.63 6.34 -25.17
CA GLY A 533 -5.27 6.50 -23.78
C GLY A 533 -4.69 5.27 -23.08
N THR A 534 -4.80 4.10 -23.70
CA THR A 534 -4.27 2.82 -23.20
C THR A 534 -2.96 2.47 -23.91
N VAL A 535 -3.03 2.09 -25.17
CA VAL A 535 -1.84 1.83 -26.03
C VAL A 535 -1.17 3.14 -26.45
N THR A 536 -1.95 4.20 -26.56
CA THR A 536 -1.52 5.55 -26.94
C THR A 536 -1.55 6.52 -25.75
N GLU A 537 -0.96 7.73 -25.94
CA GLU A 537 -0.84 8.74 -24.86
C GLU A 537 -2.12 9.53 -24.59
N ALA A 538 -3.18 9.39 -25.41
CA ALA A 538 -4.37 10.24 -25.44
C ALA A 538 -4.05 11.73 -25.68
N ARG A 539 -3.02 11.99 -26.46
CA ARG A 539 -2.58 13.34 -26.83
C ARG A 539 -2.38 13.41 -28.31
N SER A 540 -3.38 13.91 -29.03
CA SER A 540 -3.25 14.17 -30.46
C SER A 540 -2.09 15.11 -30.73
N LYS A 541 -1.17 14.69 -31.61
CA LYS A 541 -0.01 15.46 -32.06
C LYS A 541 0.07 15.40 -33.58
N VAL A 542 0.57 16.47 -34.17
CA VAL A 542 1.00 16.43 -35.57
C VAL A 542 2.27 15.60 -35.67
N ILE A 543 2.17 14.46 -36.35
CA ILE A 543 3.30 13.53 -36.53
C ILE A 543 3.99 13.78 -37.85
N ARG A 544 3.20 14.14 -38.89
CA ARG A 544 3.72 14.45 -40.22
C ARG A 544 2.94 15.62 -40.81
N SER A 545 3.59 16.39 -41.65
CA SER A 545 2.95 17.42 -42.49
C SER A 545 3.67 17.49 -43.83
N ASP A 546 2.92 17.72 -44.87
CA ASP A 546 3.44 17.94 -46.22
C ASP A 546 2.64 19.05 -46.92
N GLY A 547 3.30 19.96 -47.66
CA GLY A 547 2.69 21.04 -48.37
C GLY A 547 3.20 22.44 -48.02
N SER A 548 2.41 23.46 -48.37
CA SER A 548 2.76 24.86 -48.17
C SER A 548 2.87 25.27 -46.70
N PRO A 549 4.00 25.84 -46.23
CA PRO A 549 4.09 26.39 -44.88
C PRO A 549 3.05 27.47 -44.60
N GLU A 550 2.69 28.27 -45.61
CA GLU A 550 1.65 29.31 -45.50
C GLU A 550 0.28 28.68 -45.24
N ALA A 551 -0.06 27.60 -45.95
CA ALA A 551 -1.30 26.87 -45.74
C ALA A 551 -1.37 26.23 -44.34
N LEU A 552 -0.26 25.71 -43.82
CA LEU A 552 -0.14 25.15 -42.47
C LEU A 552 -0.35 26.24 -41.38
N ALA A 553 0.23 27.44 -41.58
CA ALA A 553 0.04 28.57 -40.67
C ALA A 553 -1.40 29.09 -40.68
N LEU A 554 -2.03 29.16 -41.87
CA LEU A 554 -3.45 29.50 -41.99
C LEU A 554 -4.36 28.45 -41.31
N ALA A 555 -4.03 27.16 -41.41
CA ALA A 555 -4.74 26.10 -40.73
C ALA A 555 -4.64 26.27 -39.21
N ALA A 556 -3.45 26.53 -38.65
CA ALA A 556 -3.26 26.78 -37.24
C ALA A 556 -4.09 27.99 -36.74
N ALA A 557 -4.08 29.08 -37.49
CA ALA A 557 -4.85 30.27 -37.15
C ALA A 557 -6.37 30.03 -37.17
N LEU A 558 -6.88 29.25 -38.13
CA LEU A 558 -8.31 28.91 -38.23
C LEU A 558 -8.74 27.98 -37.09
N GLU A 559 -7.89 26.97 -36.73
CA GLU A 559 -8.18 25.97 -35.72
C GLU A 559 -8.17 26.54 -34.28
N LEU A 560 -7.63 27.75 -34.06
CA LEU A 560 -7.78 28.47 -32.79
C LEU A 560 -9.23 28.78 -32.43
N HIS A 561 -10.13 28.72 -33.41
CA HIS A 561 -11.59 28.96 -33.25
C HIS A 561 -12.38 27.67 -33.00
N SER A 562 -11.74 26.50 -33.02
CA SER A 562 -12.35 25.19 -32.75
C SER A 562 -11.99 24.69 -31.37
N THR A 563 -12.91 23.97 -30.74
CA THR A 563 -12.67 23.23 -29.48
C THR A 563 -12.34 21.76 -29.69
N HIS A 564 -12.18 21.34 -30.95
CA HIS A 564 -11.91 19.95 -31.29
C HIS A 564 -10.48 19.53 -30.84
N PRO A 565 -10.26 18.31 -30.33
CA PRO A 565 -8.90 17.86 -29.91
C PRO A 565 -7.83 17.94 -31.01
N LEU A 566 -8.19 17.71 -32.27
CA LEU A 566 -7.28 17.82 -33.41
C LEU A 566 -6.89 19.28 -33.68
N ALA A 567 -7.80 20.24 -33.44
CA ALA A 567 -7.53 21.67 -33.59
C ALA A 567 -6.40 22.14 -32.67
N PHE A 568 -6.41 21.71 -31.40
CA PHE A 568 -5.33 22.02 -30.46
C PHE A 568 -3.97 21.44 -30.90
N ALA A 569 -3.99 20.27 -31.54
CA ALA A 569 -2.76 19.66 -32.04
C ALA A 569 -2.16 20.47 -33.21
N ILE A 570 -3.04 20.96 -34.14
CA ILE A 570 -2.65 21.77 -35.29
C ILE A 570 -2.16 23.14 -34.80
N ALA A 571 -2.94 23.82 -33.95
CA ALA A 571 -2.59 25.14 -33.44
C ALA A 571 -1.26 25.15 -32.63
N ARG A 572 -0.93 24.06 -31.92
CA ARG A 572 0.36 23.93 -31.22
C ARG A 572 1.54 23.61 -32.12
N ALA A 573 1.32 22.93 -33.23
CA ALA A 573 2.39 22.44 -34.07
C ALA A 573 2.93 23.53 -35.05
N PHE A 574 2.08 24.46 -35.40
CA PHE A 574 2.44 25.50 -36.35
C PHE A 574 2.16 26.88 -35.74
N GLU A 575 3.16 27.75 -35.74
CA GLU A 575 2.98 29.15 -35.34
C GLU A 575 2.09 29.85 -36.33
N ALA A 576 1.06 30.53 -35.83
CA ALA A 576 0.25 31.40 -36.67
C ALA A 576 1.17 32.44 -37.32
N GLY A 577 1.24 32.46 -38.64
CA GLY A 577 2.15 33.33 -39.36
C GLY A 577 1.96 34.79 -38.95
N ALA A 578 3.09 35.49 -38.72
CA ALA A 578 3.11 36.89 -38.29
C ALA A 578 2.37 37.86 -39.25
N GLU A 579 2.13 37.46 -40.50
CA GLU A 579 1.38 38.20 -41.48
C GLU A 579 -0.15 38.23 -41.23
N CYS A 580 -0.65 37.36 -40.32
CA CYS A 580 -2.08 37.28 -39.97
C CYS A 580 -2.37 37.72 -38.53
N SER A 581 -1.42 38.38 -37.84
CA SER A 581 -1.59 38.82 -36.45
C SER A 581 -2.77 39.80 -36.18
N ASP A 582 -3.24 40.50 -37.18
CA ASP A 582 -4.41 41.40 -37.12
C ASP A 582 -5.71 40.80 -37.75
N GLY A 583 -5.62 39.59 -38.31
CA GLY A 583 -6.72 38.98 -39.07
C GLY A 583 -7.67 38.19 -38.14
N LYS A 584 -8.73 38.83 -37.68
CA LYS A 584 -9.88 38.08 -37.12
C LYS A 584 -10.42 37.16 -38.21
N ALA A 585 -10.55 35.87 -37.89
CA ALA A 585 -11.28 34.98 -38.80
C ALA A 585 -12.75 35.42 -38.91
N VAL A 586 -13.23 35.45 -40.14
CA VAL A 586 -14.62 35.87 -40.48
C VAL A 586 -15.32 34.68 -41.12
N ASP A 587 -16.62 34.56 -40.91
CA ASP A 587 -17.45 33.47 -41.44
C ASP A 587 -16.95 32.08 -41.07
N VAL A 588 -16.59 31.89 -39.81
CA VAL A 588 -16.09 30.59 -39.31
C VAL A 588 -17.25 29.65 -39.09
N HIS A 589 -17.21 28.51 -39.74
CA HIS A 589 -18.20 27.44 -39.63
C HIS A 589 -17.50 26.10 -39.36
N GLU A 590 -17.80 25.47 -38.23
CA GLU A 590 -17.38 24.12 -37.94
C GLU A 590 -18.50 23.13 -38.18
N THR A 591 -18.20 22.04 -38.91
CA THR A 591 -19.17 20.98 -39.23
C THR A 591 -18.65 19.69 -38.59
N PRO A 592 -19.35 19.11 -37.57
CA PRO A 592 -18.91 17.88 -36.91
C PRO A 592 -18.66 16.74 -37.89
N GLY A 593 -17.49 16.06 -37.77
CA GLY A 593 -17.08 14.96 -38.64
C GLY A 593 -16.55 15.38 -40.02
N PHE A 594 -16.62 16.67 -40.38
CA PHE A 594 -16.09 17.22 -41.61
C PHE A 594 -14.85 18.07 -41.40
N GLY A 595 -14.93 19.12 -40.55
CA GLY A 595 -13.85 20.04 -40.28
C GLY A 595 -14.34 21.48 -40.11
N ILE A 596 -13.46 22.46 -40.26
CA ILE A 596 -13.68 23.89 -40.08
C ILE A 596 -13.38 24.66 -41.38
N GLU A 597 -14.20 25.66 -41.68
CA GLU A 597 -13.98 26.56 -42.80
C GLU A 597 -14.19 28.02 -42.37
N GLY A 598 -13.48 28.94 -42.99
CA GLY A 598 -13.58 30.39 -42.71
C GLY A 598 -12.71 31.23 -43.62
N ARG A 599 -12.78 32.55 -43.43
CA ARG A 599 -11.95 33.52 -44.15
C ARG A 599 -10.87 34.08 -43.22
N LEU A 600 -9.64 33.96 -43.61
CA LEU A 600 -8.45 34.50 -42.94
C LEU A 600 -7.61 35.30 -43.95
N CYS A 601 -7.22 36.51 -43.59
CA CYS A 601 -6.39 37.38 -44.44
C CYS A 601 -6.90 37.49 -45.90
N GLY A 602 -8.22 37.58 -46.09
CA GLY A 602 -8.86 37.66 -47.40
C GLY A 602 -8.93 36.32 -48.17
N LYS A 603 -8.30 35.26 -47.68
CA LYS A 603 -8.32 33.93 -48.29
C LYS A 603 -9.38 33.05 -47.63
N PHE A 604 -10.04 32.22 -48.40
CA PHE A 604 -11.00 31.25 -47.91
C PHE A 604 -10.25 29.96 -47.60
N VAL A 605 -10.24 29.52 -46.35
CA VAL A 605 -9.49 28.37 -45.83
C VAL A 605 -10.47 27.30 -45.35
N ARG A 606 -10.16 26.05 -45.64
CA ARG A 606 -10.84 24.85 -45.13
C ARG A 606 -9.83 23.88 -44.55
N VAL A 607 -10.12 23.40 -43.36
CA VAL A 607 -9.32 22.37 -42.69
C VAL A 607 -10.22 21.22 -42.30
N GLY A 608 -9.96 20.03 -42.83
CA GLY A 608 -10.81 18.89 -42.50
C GLY A 608 -10.56 17.61 -43.25
N SER A 609 -11.52 16.69 -43.18
CA SER A 609 -11.43 15.36 -43.74
C SER A 609 -11.54 15.34 -45.28
N MET A 610 -11.11 14.25 -45.92
CA MET A 610 -11.30 14.03 -47.37
C MET A 610 -12.79 14.18 -47.77
N ARG A 611 -13.72 13.69 -46.92
CA ARG A 611 -15.18 13.84 -47.12
C ARG A 611 -15.60 15.30 -47.23
N MET A 612 -15.00 16.19 -46.45
CA MET A 612 -15.25 17.63 -46.53
C MET A 612 -14.78 18.18 -47.86
N MET A 613 -13.61 17.80 -48.32
CA MET A 613 -13.05 18.28 -49.59
C MET A 613 -13.91 17.83 -50.75
N ASP A 614 -14.34 16.58 -50.81
CA ASP A 614 -15.22 16.04 -51.84
C ASP A 614 -16.61 16.68 -51.80
N ALA A 615 -17.24 16.86 -50.62
CA ALA A 615 -18.56 17.49 -50.45
C ALA A 615 -18.57 18.98 -50.85
N ARG A 616 -17.43 19.66 -50.72
CA ARG A 616 -17.26 21.08 -51.07
C ARG A 616 -16.64 21.30 -52.44
N ASN A 617 -16.51 20.24 -53.25
CA ASN A 617 -15.89 20.27 -54.58
C ASN A 617 -14.50 20.92 -54.60
N VAL A 618 -13.69 20.67 -53.58
CA VAL A 618 -12.33 21.19 -53.48
C VAL A 618 -11.41 20.38 -54.39
N VAL A 619 -10.54 21.03 -55.12
CA VAL A 619 -9.56 20.34 -55.99
C VAL A 619 -8.48 19.67 -55.14
N VAL A 620 -8.48 18.36 -55.15
CA VAL A 620 -7.46 17.53 -54.44
C VAL A 620 -6.56 16.89 -55.46
N ALA A 621 -5.29 17.32 -55.51
CA ALA A 621 -4.28 16.69 -56.40
C ALA A 621 -4.03 15.25 -55.96
N GLU A 622 -3.71 14.36 -56.92
CA GLU A 622 -3.50 12.92 -56.67
C GLU A 622 -2.42 12.65 -55.64
N ARG A 623 -1.37 13.46 -55.56
CA ARG A 623 -0.33 13.38 -54.54
C ARG A 623 -0.89 13.47 -53.11
N PHE A 624 -1.90 14.30 -52.85
CA PHE A 624 -2.51 14.44 -51.53
C PHE A 624 -3.46 13.28 -51.24
N ARG A 625 -4.14 12.72 -52.26
CA ARG A 625 -4.94 11.50 -52.09
C ARG A 625 -4.10 10.31 -51.72
N SER A 626 -2.98 10.11 -52.43
CA SER A 626 -2.02 9.04 -52.12
C SER A 626 -1.35 9.24 -50.77
N THR A 627 -1.00 10.47 -50.41
CA THR A 627 -0.42 10.77 -49.08
C THR A 627 -1.43 10.55 -47.95
N ALA A 628 -2.71 10.90 -48.18
CA ALA A 628 -3.77 10.65 -47.22
C ALA A 628 -3.96 9.13 -46.95
N ALA A 629 -3.96 8.34 -48.04
CA ALA A 629 -4.01 6.88 -47.93
C ALA A 629 -2.79 6.29 -47.20
N LYS A 630 -1.60 6.84 -47.47
CA LYS A 630 -0.38 6.46 -46.79
C LYS A 630 -0.43 6.80 -45.29
N TYR A 631 -0.85 8.02 -44.93
CA TYR A 631 -0.97 8.42 -43.52
C TYR A 631 -1.99 7.54 -42.79
N ALA A 632 -3.15 7.28 -43.43
CA ALA A 632 -4.13 6.36 -42.83
C ALA A 632 -3.56 4.95 -42.61
N ALA A 633 -2.77 4.43 -43.57
CA ALA A 633 -2.11 3.13 -43.42
C ALA A 633 -1.02 3.10 -42.32
N GLU A 634 -0.45 4.27 -42.01
CA GLU A 634 0.49 4.46 -40.88
C GLU A 634 -0.24 4.69 -39.52
N GLY A 635 -1.57 4.68 -39.50
CA GLY A 635 -2.36 4.91 -38.29
C GLY A 635 -2.56 6.38 -37.93
N LEU A 636 -2.32 7.30 -38.88
CA LEU A 636 -2.51 8.74 -38.70
C LEU A 636 -3.85 9.17 -39.32
N ALA A 637 -4.53 10.12 -38.67
CA ALA A 637 -5.71 10.78 -39.22
C ALA A 637 -5.25 11.85 -40.22
N PRO A 638 -5.55 11.71 -41.52
CA PRO A 638 -5.20 12.71 -42.53
C PRO A 638 -6.16 13.88 -42.47
N VAL A 639 -5.66 15.09 -42.22
CA VAL A 639 -6.37 16.35 -42.25
C VAL A 639 -5.83 17.16 -43.41
N LEU A 640 -6.72 17.54 -44.34
CA LEU A 640 -6.36 18.32 -45.54
C LEU A 640 -6.62 19.81 -45.28
N VAL A 641 -5.73 20.62 -45.80
CA VAL A 641 -5.81 22.06 -45.74
C VAL A 641 -5.99 22.60 -47.16
N ALA A 642 -7.12 23.21 -47.39
CA ALA A 642 -7.44 23.82 -48.70
C ALA A 642 -7.49 25.36 -48.58
N VAL A 643 -6.83 26.02 -49.50
CA VAL A 643 -6.83 27.47 -49.63
C VAL A 643 -7.41 27.83 -51.01
N GLN A 644 -8.40 28.73 -51.04
CA GLN A 644 -9.06 29.20 -52.27
C GLN A 644 -9.54 28.03 -53.17
N GLY A 645 -10.09 26.96 -52.56
CA GLY A 645 -10.67 25.82 -53.27
C GLY A 645 -9.71 24.78 -53.80
N ARG A 646 -8.43 24.84 -53.42
CA ARG A 646 -7.42 23.82 -53.74
C ARG A 646 -6.70 23.34 -52.48
N VAL A 647 -6.46 22.03 -52.39
CA VAL A 647 -5.64 21.47 -51.28
C VAL A 647 -4.19 21.84 -51.51
N GLU A 648 -3.58 22.53 -50.53
CA GLU A 648 -2.21 22.99 -50.53
C GLU A 648 -1.32 22.29 -49.48
N ALA A 649 -1.95 21.73 -48.47
CA ALA A 649 -1.22 20.96 -47.45
C ALA A 649 -2.04 19.78 -46.90
N ILE A 650 -1.36 18.82 -46.32
CA ILE A 650 -1.96 17.69 -45.58
C ILE A 650 -1.19 17.49 -44.27
N ILE A 651 -1.93 17.25 -43.20
CA ILE A 651 -1.42 17.06 -41.87
C ILE A 651 -1.80 15.65 -41.43
N GLY A 652 -0.85 14.86 -40.99
CA GLY A 652 -1.04 13.55 -40.35
C GLY A 652 -1.04 13.70 -38.87
N ILE A 653 -2.22 13.60 -38.26
CA ILE A 653 -2.39 13.69 -36.80
C ILE A 653 -2.53 12.28 -36.24
N GLY A 654 -1.77 12.00 -35.22
CA GLY A 654 -1.81 10.73 -34.51
C GLY A 654 -1.74 10.92 -33.02
N ASP A 655 -2.21 9.90 -32.32
CA ASP A 655 -1.98 9.75 -30.90
C ASP A 655 -0.75 8.86 -30.74
N PRO A 656 0.38 9.38 -30.21
CA PRO A 656 1.62 8.64 -30.12
C PRO A 656 1.44 7.32 -29.37
N ILE A 657 1.95 6.23 -29.96
CA ILE A 657 2.02 4.95 -29.29
C ILE A 657 3.02 5.07 -28.13
N ARG A 658 2.65 4.57 -26.96
CA ARG A 658 3.53 4.60 -25.80
C ARG A 658 4.82 3.84 -26.08
N SER A 659 5.94 4.39 -25.66
CA SER A 659 7.27 3.83 -25.91
C SER A 659 7.47 2.41 -25.37
N ASP A 660 6.74 2.02 -24.33
CA ASP A 660 6.78 0.72 -23.67
C ASP A 660 5.73 -0.28 -24.18
N ALA A 661 4.85 0.13 -25.12
CA ALA A 661 3.70 -0.69 -25.53
C ALA A 661 4.14 -1.98 -26.23
N ALA A 662 5.01 -1.89 -27.24
CA ALA A 662 5.45 -3.05 -28.02
C ALA A 662 6.23 -4.06 -27.13
N GLU A 663 7.15 -3.58 -26.28
CA GLU A 663 7.89 -4.42 -25.33
C GLU A 663 6.95 -5.12 -24.35
N THR A 664 5.95 -4.39 -23.82
CA THR A 664 4.99 -4.94 -22.86
C THR A 664 4.10 -6.00 -23.50
N VAL A 665 3.59 -5.75 -24.72
CA VAL A 665 2.80 -6.74 -25.48
C VAL A 665 3.62 -7.99 -25.77
N ALA A 666 4.86 -7.86 -26.20
CA ALA A 666 5.74 -9.00 -26.43
C ALA A 666 6.00 -9.81 -25.15
N LEU A 667 6.23 -9.13 -24.01
CA LEU A 667 6.38 -9.79 -22.71
C LEU A 667 5.11 -10.56 -22.33
N LEU A 668 3.93 -9.96 -22.46
CA LEU A 668 2.66 -10.60 -22.09
C LEU A 668 2.36 -11.82 -22.99
N LYS A 669 2.62 -11.72 -24.29
CA LYS A 669 2.53 -12.87 -25.23
C LYS A 669 3.48 -14.01 -24.83
N SER A 670 4.71 -13.70 -24.42
CA SER A 670 5.69 -14.70 -23.96
C SER A 670 5.24 -15.38 -22.64
N ARG A 671 4.37 -14.72 -21.87
CA ARG A 671 3.75 -15.26 -20.64
C ARG A 671 2.46 -16.06 -20.91
N GLY A 672 2.07 -16.22 -22.17
CA GLY A 672 0.92 -17.01 -22.59
C GLY A 672 -0.39 -16.21 -22.69
N TRP A 673 -0.37 -14.89 -22.61
CA TRP A 673 -1.55 -14.06 -22.83
C TRP A 673 -1.85 -13.93 -24.33
N HIS A 674 -3.12 -14.13 -24.71
CA HIS A 674 -3.60 -13.80 -26.04
C HIS A 674 -4.00 -12.32 -26.05
N VAL A 675 -3.21 -11.48 -26.72
CA VAL A 675 -3.37 -10.02 -26.71
C VAL A 675 -4.12 -9.57 -27.95
N MET A 676 -5.23 -8.87 -27.76
CA MET A 676 -6.10 -8.32 -28.81
C MET A 676 -6.24 -6.81 -28.62
N LEU A 677 -6.50 -6.09 -29.72
CA LEU A 677 -6.79 -4.65 -29.75
C LEU A 677 -8.23 -4.44 -30.16
N ALA A 678 -9.00 -3.66 -29.37
CA ALA A 678 -10.36 -3.24 -29.68
C ALA A 678 -10.42 -1.72 -29.73
N SER A 679 -10.82 -1.12 -30.84
CA SER A 679 -10.83 0.33 -31.04
C SER A 679 -12.12 0.81 -31.69
N GLY A 680 -12.61 2.00 -31.28
CA GLY A 680 -13.67 2.71 -31.99
C GLY A 680 -13.19 3.44 -33.26
N ASP A 681 -11.88 3.55 -33.48
CA ASP A 681 -11.32 4.17 -34.65
C ASP A 681 -11.48 3.30 -35.90
N ASP A 682 -11.34 3.95 -37.08
CA ASP A 682 -11.34 3.25 -38.34
C ASP A 682 -10.44 2.01 -38.36
N ALA A 683 -10.92 0.93 -38.98
CA ALA A 683 -10.26 -0.36 -39.00
C ALA A 683 -8.82 -0.29 -39.54
N VAL A 684 -8.55 0.61 -40.52
CA VAL A 684 -7.22 0.78 -41.11
C VAL A 684 -6.26 1.42 -40.09
N VAL A 685 -6.75 2.42 -39.35
CA VAL A 685 -5.98 3.10 -38.29
C VAL A 685 -5.70 2.12 -37.13
N ALA A 686 -6.69 1.38 -36.69
CA ALA A 686 -6.53 0.36 -35.65
C ALA A 686 -5.52 -0.71 -36.06
N ALA A 687 -5.60 -1.18 -37.33
CA ALA A 687 -4.66 -2.16 -37.88
C ALA A 687 -3.21 -1.61 -37.95
N GLY A 688 -3.04 -0.30 -38.22
CA GLY A 688 -1.73 0.38 -38.20
C GLY A 688 -1.09 0.32 -36.79
N VAL A 689 -1.84 0.72 -35.77
CA VAL A 689 -1.41 0.71 -34.36
C VAL A 689 -1.14 -0.74 -33.89
N GLY A 690 -2.07 -1.67 -34.17
CA GLY A 690 -1.92 -3.06 -33.78
C GLY A 690 -0.64 -3.71 -34.32
N ARG A 691 -0.34 -3.50 -35.59
CA ARG A 691 0.90 -3.97 -36.21
C ARG A 691 2.15 -3.34 -35.56
N ALA A 692 2.11 -2.05 -35.24
CA ALA A 692 3.22 -1.37 -34.60
C ALA A 692 3.56 -1.92 -33.20
N ILE A 693 2.56 -2.48 -32.49
CA ILE A 693 2.77 -3.14 -31.19
C ILE A 693 2.93 -4.67 -31.31
N GLY A 694 3.04 -5.21 -32.51
CA GLY A 694 3.32 -6.63 -32.79
C GLY A 694 2.09 -7.55 -32.71
N LEU A 695 0.87 -7.07 -33.02
CA LEU A 695 -0.33 -7.88 -33.14
C LEU A 695 -0.53 -8.38 -34.57
N ALA A 696 -1.13 -9.57 -34.71
CA ALA A 696 -1.57 -10.13 -36.00
C ALA A 696 -2.92 -9.53 -36.41
N GLY A 697 -3.23 -9.55 -37.71
CA GLY A 697 -4.47 -8.93 -38.22
C GLY A 697 -5.76 -9.50 -37.61
N GLY A 698 -5.77 -10.79 -37.26
CA GLY A 698 -6.92 -11.43 -36.59
C GLY A 698 -7.13 -11.01 -35.15
N ASP A 699 -6.13 -10.39 -34.52
CA ASP A 699 -6.16 -9.93 -33.13
C ASP A 699 -6.57 -8.46 -33.02
N ILE A 700 -6.98 -7.81 -34.11
CA ILE A 700 -7.28 -6.39 -34.20
C ILE A 700 -8.71 -6.18 -34.68
N ALA A 701 -9.51 -5.49 -33.88
CA ALA A 701 -10.86 -5.06 -34.21
C ALA A 701 -10.96 -3.54 -34.14
N GLY A 702 -11.30 -2.89 -35.26
CA GLY A 702 -11.49 -1.45 -35.39
C GLY A 702 -12.90 -1.10 -35.82
N GLY A 703 -13.32 0.17 -35.60
CA GLY A 703 -14.63 0.68 -35.92
C GLY A 703 -15.74 0.22 -34.97
N LEU A 704 -15.41 -0.24 -33.77
CA LEU A 704 -16.35 -0.77 -32.79
C LEU A 704 -17.09 0.33 -32.04
N SER A 705 -18.42 0.28 -32.01
CA SER A 705 -19.23 1.07 -31.07
C SER A 705 -18.98 0.57 -29.61
N PRO A 706 -19.38 1.36 -28.58
CA PRO A 706 -19.31 0.92 -27.20
C PRO A 706 -20.07 -0.40 -26.95
N GLU A 707 -21.20 -0.62 -27.61
CA GLU A 707 -22.02 -1.83 -27.52
C GLU A 707 -21.31 -3.02 -28.17
N GLU A 708 -20.69 -2.80 -29.33
CA GLU A 708 -19.90 -3.83 -30.01
C GLU A 708 -18.65 -4.22 -29.24
N LYS A 709 -17.98 -3.25 -28.56
CA LYS A 709 -16.88 -3.55 -27.63
C LYS A 709 -17.34 -4.42 -26.47
N LEU A 710 -18.54 -4.14 -25.93
CA LEU A 710 -19.14 -4.95 -24.86
C LEU A 710 -19.35 -6.40 -25.33
N GLU A 711 -19.95 -6.58 -26.54
CA GLU A 711 -20.16 -7.89 -27.11
C GLU A 711 -18.85 -8.61 -27.41
N PHE A 712 -17.84 -7.87 -27.89
CA PHE A 712 -16.52 -8.39 -28.17
C PHE A 712 -15.88 -9.02 -26.92
N VAL A 713 -15.98 -8.36 -25.77
CA VAL A 713 -15.45 -8.87 -24.47
C VAL A 713 -16.25 -10.07 -23.98
N ARG A 714 -17.56 -10.15 -24.29
CA ARG A 714 -18.46 -11.23 -23.89
C ARG A 714 -18.38 -12.49 -24.75
N ARG A 715 -17.68 -12.45 -25.87
CA ARG A 715 -17.57 -13.58 -26.80
C ARG A 715 -17.18 -14.86 -26.08
N ALA A 716 -17.89 -15.93 -26.38
CA ALA A 716 -17.71 -17.22 -25.73
C ALA A 716 -16.43 -17.98 -26.18
N ASP A 717 -15.90 -17.63 -27.37
CA ASP A 717 -14.68 -18.20 -27.94
C ASP A 717 -13.38 -17.64 -27.35
N LEU A 718 -13.46 -16.58 -26.55
CA LEU A 718 -12.28 -16.02 -25.88
C LEU A 718 -11.80 -16.91 -24.72
N ALA A 719 -10.49 -17.13 -24.67
CA ALA A 719 -9.90 -17.86 -23.55
C ALA A 719 -10.04 -17.04 -22.24
N ARG A 720 -10.56 -17.66 -21.19
CA ARG A 720 -10.78 -17.04 -19.88
C ARG A 720 -9.55 -17.20 -18.98
N PRO A 721 -9.22 -16.16 -18.13
CA PRO A 721 -10.00 -14.93 -17.94
C PRO A 721 -9.85 -13.93 -19.09
N VAL A 722 -10.89 -13.14 -19.35
CA VAL A 722 -10.83 -11.98 -20.23
C VAL A 722 -10.52 -10.75 -19.38
N VAL A 723 -9.38 -10.11 -19.68
CA VAL A 723 -8.94 -8.87 -19.04
C VAL A 723 -9.15 -7.73 -20.02
N MET A 724 -10.03 -6.78 -19.70
CA MET A 724 -10.22 -5.56 -20.50
C MET A 724 -9.42 -4.42 -19.90
N VAL A 725 -8.65 -3.71 -20.74
CA VAL A 725 -7.86 -2.55 -20.34
C VAL A 725 -8.29 -1.34 -21.16
N GLY A 726 -8.73 -0.29 -20.48
CA GLY A 726 -9.24 0.92 -21.13
C GLY A 726 -9.08 2.17 -20.27
N ASP A 727 -9.35 3.34 -20.85
CA ASP A 727 -9.38 4.63 -20.14
C ASP A 727 -10.76 4.92 -19.51
N GLY A 728 -11.78 4.21 -19.91
CA GLY A 728 -13.07 4.09 -19.27
C GLY A 728 -14.11 5.16 -19.62
N VAL A 729 -13.87 6.09 -20.53
CA VAL A 729 -14.92 7.02 -20.96
C VAL A 729 -15.93 6.30 -21.86
N ASN A 730 -15.44 5.57 -22.84
CA ASN A 730 -16.25 4.82 -23.81
C ASN A 730 -16.34 3.32 -23.50
N ASP A 731 -15.53 2.83 -22.57
CA ASP A 731 -15.33 1.39 -22.32
C ASP A 731 -15.94 0.90 -21.01
N LEU A 732 -16.70 1.75 -20.27
CA LEU A 732 -17.27 1.41 -18.96
C LEU A 732 -18.04 0.08 -18.97
N ALA A 733 -18.87 -0.13 -20.00
CA ALA A 733 -19.66 -1.35 -20.11
C ALA A 733 -18.78 -2.58 -20.39
N ALA A 734 -17.75 -2.44 -21.23
CA ALA A 734 -16.80 -3.50 -21.54
C ALA A 734 -15.90 -3.84 -20.32
N LEU A 735 -15.43 -2.81 -19.58
CA LEU A 735 -14.67 -2.99 -18.34
C LEU A 735 -15.46 -3.73 -17.27
N ALA A 736 -16.76 -3.39 -17.11
CA ALA A 736 -17.67 -4.04 -16.16
C ALA A 736 -18.00 -5.49 -16.54
N ALA A 737 -18.01 -5.81 -17.83
CA ALA A 737 -18.38 -7.12 -18.34
C ALA A 737 -17.22 -8.11 -18.44
N ALA A 738 -15.99 -7.62 -18.40
CA ALA A 738 -14.79 -8.46 -18.39
C ALA A 738 -14.67 -9.28 -17.09
N ASP A 739 -13.90 -10.37 -17.11
CA ASP A 739 -13.57 -11.08 -15.87
C ASP A 739 -12.70 -10.20 -14.94
N VAL A 740 -11.88 -9.33 -15.53
CA VAL A 740 -11.10 -8.30 -14.83
C VAL A 740 -11.05 -7.04 -15.67
N GLY A 741 -11.64 -5.96 -15.16
CA GLY A 741 -11.56 -4.63 -15.75
C GLY A 741 -10.38 -3.84 -15.19
N VAL A 742 -9.53 -3.30 -16.07
CA VAL A 742 -8.34 -2.52 -15.71
C VAL A 742 -8.44 -1.11 -16.27
N ALA A 743 -8.52 -0.11 -15.38
CA ALA A 743 -8.50 1.29 -15.76
C ALA A 743 -7.07 1.84 -15.75
N VAL A 744 -6.70 2.57 -16.82
CA VAL A 744 -5.41 3.27 -16.89
C VAL A 744 -5.48 4.67 -16.27
N ARG A 745 -4.32 5.26 -15.93
CA ARG A 745 -4.18 6.52 -15.18
C ARG A 745 -5.00 7.70 -15.69
N ASN A 746 -5.14 7.87 -17.00
CA ASN A 746 -5.81 9.03 -17.59
C ASN A 746 -7.33 8.83 -17.76
N GLY A 747 -7.87 7.72 -17.27
CA GLY A 747 -9.28 7.39 -17.38
C GLY A 747 -10.19 8.36 -16.62
N ALA A 748 -11.44 8.46 -17.07
CA ALA A 748 -12.47 9.25 -16.40
C ALA A 748 -12.70 8.77 -14.95
N GLN A 749 -13.15 9.65 -14.07
CA GLN A 749 -13.46 9.29 -12.68
C GLN A 749 -14.44 8.10 -12.59
N ALA A 750 -15.38 8.00 -13.52
CA ALA A 750 -16.35 6.90 -13.60
C ALA A 750 -15.67 5.52 -13.80
N SER A 751 -14.59 5.45 -14.57
CA SER A 751 -13.85 4.19 -14.79
C SER A 751 -13.21 3.64 -13.52
N HIS A 752 -12.74 4.50 -12.63
CA HIS A 752 -12.17 4.07 -11.35
C HIS A 752 -13.21 3.42 -10.43
N HIS A 753 -14.50 3.77 -10.58
CA HIS A 753 -15.58 3.11 -9.83
C HIS A 753 -15.95 1.74 -10.38
N VAL A 754 -15.88 1.57 -11.68
CA VAL A 754 -16.31 0.35 -12.38
C VAL A 754 -15.19 -0.67 -12.50
N ALA A 755 -13.97 -0.25 -12.83
CA ALA A 755 -12.84 -1.15 -13.01
C ALA A 755 -12.43 -1.86 -11.71
N ASP A 756 -11.98 -3.10 -11.83
CA ASP A 756 -11.45 -3.94 -10.74
C ASP A 756 -10.03 -3.54 -10.33
N VAL A 757 -9.27 -3.00 -11.27
CA VAL A 757 -7.88 -2.57 -11.09
C VAL A 757 -7.69 -1.17 -11.63
N CYS A 758 -6.99 -0.32 -10.87
CA CYS A 758 -6.60 1.02 -11.31
C CYS A 758 -5.07 1.10 -11.37
N LEU A 759 -4.55 1.46 -12.55
CA LEU A 759 -3.13 1.70 -12.75
C LEU A 759 -2.84 3.19 -12.54
N ALA A 760 -2.12 3.53 -11.47
CA ALA A 760 -1.81 4.93 -11.13
C ALA A 760 -0.62 5.48 -11.91
N ALA A 761 0.31 4.63 -12.34
CA ALA A 761 1.47 5.00 -13.14
C ALA A 761 1.16 5.04 -14.64
N SER A 762 1.89 5.88 -15.37
CA SER A 762 1.78 5.99 -16.84
C SER A 762 2.43 4.79 -17.53
N GLY A 763 2.00 4.51 -18.78
CA GLY A 763 2.56 3.46 -19.60
C GLY A 763 1.84 2.14 -19.51
N MET A 764 2.37 1.13 -20.20
CA MET A 764 1.86 -0.24 -20.25
C MET A 764 2.56 -1.18 -19.28
N ARG A 765 3.76 -0.86 -18.81
CA ARG A 765 4.51 -1.66 -17.83
C ARG A 765 3.76 -1.91 -16.52
N PRO A 766 2.96 -0.99 -15.96
CA PRO A 766 2.13 -1.25 -14.79
C PRO A 766 1.14 -2.40 -14.97
N LEU A 767 0.59 -2.58 -16.18
CA LEU A 767 -0.26 -3.72 -16.53
C LEU A 767 0.51 -5.05 -16.42
N ALA A 768 1.71 -5.11 -16.99
CA ALA A 768 2.54 -6.31 -16.87
C ALA A 768 2.92 -6.61 -15.41
N ARG A 769 3.23 -5.57 -14.61
CA ARG A 769 3.47 -5.71 -13.16
C ARG A 769 2.25 -6.25 -12.42
N PHE A 770 1.05 -5.80 -12.77
CA PHE A 770 -0.19 -6.30 -12.19
C PHE A 770 -0.36 -7.81 -12.45
N LEU A 771 -0.27 -8.23 -13.72
CA LEU A 771 -0.48 -9.62 -14.12
C LEU A 771 0.59 -10.56 -13.53
N GLU A 772 1.86 -10.13 -13.49
CA GLU A 772 2.94 -10.90 -12.84
C GLU A 772 2.78 -10.91 -11.31
N GLY A 773 2.36 -9.79 -10.71
CA GLY A 773 2.05 -9.70 -9.28
C GLY A 773 0.91 -10.62 -8.87
N ALA A 774 -0.15 -10.70 -9.68
CA ALA A 774 -1.26 -11.62 -9.47
C ALA A 774 -0.78 -13.09 -9.51
N ARG A 775 0.02 -13.44 -10.52
CA ARG A 775 0.60 -14.78 -10.69
C ARG A 775 1.50 -15.18 -9.53
N THR A 776 2.42 -14.29 -9.11
CA THR A 776 3.36 -14.57 -8.02
C THR A 776 2.66 -14.63 -6.67
N SER A 777 1.64 -13.81 -6.43
CA SER A 777 0.81 -13.87 -5.22
C SER A 777 0.08 -15.20 -5.11
N MET A 778 -0.53 -15.68 -6.20
CA MET A 778 -1.22 -16.97 -6.20
C MET A 778 -0.26 -18.16 -6.10
N ARG A 779 0.95 -18.04 -6.66
CA ARG A 779 2.01 -19.04 -6.48
C ARG A 779 2.44 -19.10 -5.01
N ALA A 780 2.59 -17.95 -4.33
CA ALA A 780 2.91 -17.89 -2.91
C ALA A 780 1.85 -18.59 -2.05
N ILE A 781 0.56 -18.34 -2.33
CA ILE A 781 -0.55 -19.02 -1.64
C ILE A 781 -0.47 -20.52 -1.82
N LYS A 782 -0.27 -21.02 -3.05
CA LYS A 782 -0.16 -22.45 -3.33
C LYS A 782 1.04 -23.11 -2.62
N ILE A 783 2.21 -22.46 -2.64
CA ILE A 783 3.40 -22.93 -1.93
C ILE A 783 3.11 -23.03 -0.43
N ASN A 784 2.54 -21.98 0.16
CA ASN A 784 2.20 -21.97 1.57
C ASN A 784 1.22 -23.09 1.95
N LEU A 785 0.23 -23.34 1.09
CA LEU A 785 -0.73 -24.42 1.28
C LEU A 785 -0.03 -25.79 1.29
N VAL A 786 0.82 -26.04 0.30
CA VAL A 786 1.58 -27.30 0.18
C VAL A 786 2.52 -27.50 1.37
N VAL A 787 3.28 -26.48 1.74
CA VAL A 787 4.21 -26.51 2.89
C VAL A 787 3.44 -26.80 4.18
N SER A 788 2.29 -26.15 4.38
CA SER A 788 1.45 -26.34 5.57
C SER A 788 0.91 -27.77 5.67
N VAL A 789 0.39 -28.31 4.55
CA VAL A 789 -0.12 -29.70 4.50
C VAL A 789 1.02 -30.70 4.73
N ALA A 790 2.16 -30.52 4.08
CA ALA A 790 3.32 -31.40 4.23
C ALA A 790 3.85 -31.41 5.68
N TYR A 791 3.95 -30.24 6.28
CA TYR A 791 4.37 -30.10 7.68
C TYR A 791 3.42 -30.84 8.64
N ASN A 792 2.10 -30.63 8.47
CA ASN A 792 1.09 -31.26 9.32
C ASN A 792 1.06 -32.78 9.12
N ALA A 793 1.23 -33.27 7.89
CA ALA A 793 1.30 -34.69 7.61
C ALA A 793 2.52 -35.34 8.27
N LEU A 794 3.70 -34.70 8.14
CA LEU A 794 4.93 -35.18 8.78
C LEU A 794 4.79 -35.16 10.31
N GLY A 795 4.28 -34.07 10.87
CA GLY A 795 4.04 -33.97 12.32
C GLY A 795 3.08 -35.04 12.83
N GLY A 796 2.03 -35.33 12.07
CA GLY A 796 1.08 -36.39 12.38
C GLY A 796 1.72 -37.79 12.37
N VAL A 797 2.54 -38.12 11.39
CA VAL A 797 3.29 -39.37 11.35
C VAL A 797 4.22 -39.51 12.53
N LEU A 798 4.96 -38.45 12.86
CA LEU A 798 5.88 -38.45 14.02
C LEU A 798 5.15 -38.59 15.36
N ALA A 799 3.97 -37.96 15.50
CA ALA A 799 3.13 -38.10 16.70
C ALA A 799 2.52 -39.52 16.80
N PHE A 800 2.05 -40.10 15.69
CA PHE A 800 1.58 -41.46 15.65
C PHE A 800 2.70 -42.46 16.09
N ALA A 801 3.91 -42.27 15.57
CA ALA A 801 5.07 -43.06 15.94
C ALA A 801 5.53 -42.88 17.42
N GLY A 802 5.01 -41.82 18.10
CA GLY A 802 5.42 -41.49 19.49
C GLY A 802 6.76 -40.76 19.59
N LEU A 803 7.29 -40.22 18.48
CA LEU A 803 8.53 -39.46 18.44
C LEU A 803 8.33 -37.99 18.85
N VAL A 804 7.10 -37.52 18.88
CA VAL A 804 6.71 -36.18 19.31
C VAL A 804 5.71 -36.27 20.43
N ASN A 805 6.09 -35.73 21.60
CA ASN A 805 5.19 -35.60 22.73
C ASN A 805 4.36 -34.28 22.64
N PRO A 806 3.32 -34.08 23.46
CA PRO A 806 2.47 -32.89 23.41
C PRO A 806 3.23 -31.57 23.62
N LEU A 807 4.30 -31.56 24.42
CA LEU A 807 5.12 -30.36 24.69
C LEU A 807 5.92 -29.95 23.44
N VAL A 808 6.58 -30.91 22.81
CA VAL A 808 7.32 -30.67 21.54
C VAL A 808 6.35 -30.23 20.46
N ALA A 809 5.18 -30.85 20.38
CA ALA A 809 4.10 -30.46 19.45
C ALA A 809 3.69 -28.98 19.63
N ALA A 810 3.57 -28.52 20.89
CA ALA A 810 3.22 -27.13 21.22
C ALA A 810 4.27 -26.10 20.78
N ILE A 811 5.55 -26.48 20.74
CA ILE A 811 6.65 -25.63 20.25
C ILE A 811 6.69 -25.64 18.70
N LEU A 812 6.54 -26.81 18.11
CA LEU A 812 6.57 -26.96 16.65
C LEU A 812 5.43 -26.22 15.94
N MET A 813 4.23 -26.20 16.53
CA MET A 813 3.05 -25.57 15.94
C MET A 813 3.22 -24.06 15.65
N PRO A 814 3.63 -23.19 16.59
CA PRO A 814 3.90 -21.79 16.32
C PRO A 814 5.02 -21.57 15.29
N LEU A 815 6.04 -22.44 15.31
CA LEU A 815 7.17 -22.39 14.39
C LEU A 815 6.74 -22.61 12.95
N SER A 816 5.85 -23.59 12.70
CA SER A 816 5.27 -23.80 11.37
C SER A 816 4.48 -22.58 10.88
N GLY A 817 3.67 -21.97 11.77
CA GLY A 817 2.94 -20.74 11.49
C GLY A 817 3.84 -19.56 11.14
N LEU A 818 4.98 -19.44 11.85
CA LEU A 818 5.98 -18.41 11.56
C LEU A 818 6.66 -18.62 10.21
N THR A 819 7.00 -19.86 9.87
CA THR A 819 7.61 -20.21 8.57
C THR A 819 6.69 -19.82 7.42
N VAL A 820 5.42 -20.21 7.49
CA VAL A 820 4.41 -19.87 6.47
C VAL A 820 4.18 -18.36 6.38
N LEU A 821 4.20 -17.67 7.52
CA LEU A 821 4.09 -16.20 7.57
C LEU A 821 5.26 -15.53 6.83
N VAL A 822 6.49 -15.96 7.07
CA VAL A 822 7.69 -15.42 6.42
C VAL A 822 7.60 -15.65 4.90
N LEU A 823 7.23 -16.85 4.48
CA LEU A 823 7.04 -17.18 3.05
C LEU A 823 5.94 -16.31 2.42
N ALA A 824 4.80 -16.11 3.11
CA ALA A 824 3.71 -15.26 2.64
C ALA A 824 4.12 -13.80 2.42
N LEU A 825 5.03 -13.28 3.25
CA LEU A 825 5.51 -11.90 3.14
C LEU A 825 6.61 -11.71 2.09
N GLN A 826 7.43 -12.73 1.85
CA GLN A 826 8.60 -12.64 0.96
C GLN A 826 8.26 -12.93 -0.50
N LEU A 827 7.45 -13.96 -0.77
CA LEU A 827 7.22 -14.49 -2.11
C LEU A 827 6.47 -13.57 -3.10
N PRO A 828 5.41 -12.81 -2.72
CA PRO A 828 4.71 -11.96 -3.69
C PRO A 828 5.64 -10.90 -4.27
N SER A 829 5.73 -10.79 -5.59
CA SER A 829 6.55 -9.81 -6.28
C SER A 829 5.76 -9.16 -7.41
N PHE A 830 5.76 -7.82 -7.43
CA PHE A 830 5.27 -7.00 -8.55
C PHE A 830 6.46 -6.47 -9.38
N GLU A 831 7.59 -7.17 -9.37
CA GLU A 831 8.76 -6.87 -10.17
C GLU A 831 8.71 -7.64 -11.48
N LEU A 832 9.00 -6.94 -12.55
CA LEU A 832 9.23 -7.61 -13.83
C LEU A 832 10.63 -8.25 -13.76
N PRO A 833 10.79 -9.49 -14.23
CA PRO A 833 12.09 -10.13 -14.27
C PRO A 833 13.03 -9.29 -15.15
N THR A 834 14.21 -9.00 -14.64
CA THR A 834 15.27 -8.37 -15.42
C THR A 834 15.71 -9.30 -16.55
N ARG A 835 16.08 -8.75 -17.70
CA ARG A 835 16.48 -9.48 -18.94
C ARG A 835 17.47 -10.64 -18.73
N ALA A 836 18.14 -10.73 -17.58
CA ALA A 836 19.13 -11.75 -17.26
C ALA A 836 18.57 -13.10 -16.79
N GLU A 837 17.29 -13.19 -16.36
CA GLU A 837 16.72 -14.43 -15.79
C GLU A 837 15.87 -15.24 -16.79
N GLY A 838 15.67 -14.75 -18.01
CA GLY A 838 14.87 -15.43 -19.06
C GLY A 838 15.54 -16.62 -19.74
N ASN A 839 16.75 -17.02 -19.33
CA ASN A 839 17.54 -18.05 -19.99
C ASN A 839 18.06 -19.15 -19.03
N ARG A 840 17.28 -19.48 -17.98
CA ARG A 840 17.51 -20.66 -17.14
C ARG A 840 16.29 -21.56 -17.08
#